data_a55f179c1b4366803950791de1adc776
#
_entry.id   a55f179c1b4366803950791de1adc776
#
_cell.length_a   1.000
_cell.length_b   1.000
_cell.length_c   1.000
_cell.angle_alpha   90.00
_cell.angle_beta   90.00
_cell.angle_gamma   90.00
#
_symmetry.space_group_name_H-M   'P 1'
#
loop_
_entity.id
_entity.type
_entity.pdbx_description
1 polymer ?
#
loop_
_entity_poly.entity_id
_entity_poly.type
_entity_poly.pdbx_seq_one_letter_code
_entity_poly.pdbx_strand_id
1 'polypeptide(L)'
;MAKRKPKRIRWPMAGVDRRQSFQGQPPYTTPEAQNVRPTATFEGRERGGSRPGFEKSHTTQLGSGADVNMLESVTYTRQDMFTEWIDEFPGTSLGSVWAAASWTEGIPGVIDETLTSASETNQHVGAVRSAISDFDSTSAYWVGIYIVPYEGEHHGDYHVYARMDDTTPVATTDGIVATLRLTGSTGTFSGNLYHYAASVKTTYAFTGGSNGYAAPGWFVVYVNSNTITCYWRGATLKAQAVAAATGERIGFGMECTEMDGLCLTDTFRLQYTGTTAMESKFPLLVAAAGGTLYKEGAGDTWTEVTSDLTINDDREIHGVEAFQKLYIADYGDYLTEQTDGVIGGASYTELTSASIADWTALSIDTDDDVVVVSDGTPDTVKGVYAISAVAAAKLTFTATAGVAATGCTFRVERGPKVYDPSANTLALLAATAGALGVPVGCPCSCLYRGRLVFAGNMADPHMWWMSKQDTLTDYNYEATDAGRAVAGTSADAGKLGEPCIAVISHNDDLCLFGCTNSLWVLRGDATYGGQLQNLSHEVGIVDKGAWAYTPWGELLFLSRDGLYSLAAGANTFPKSLSRERLPRELLDVDQRDYTVCLEWDMRHRGVHIYLTPKDGSVREDWWYDWATQSFWTDLFATANHQPHATLAFKSRDPEASCVLLGGGDGYVRRYRDRAETDDGTEITSYVLLGPMMLWDDLHDGLLQQCDATLGAQGGQVTLGVYVASTAEGVVTATVRTTKTLSAGRNNTWRPRVGGAAYMFRLENAETDRAWAFENMAVVLKQGGRHRE
;
A
#
# COMPACT_ATOMS: atom_id res chain seq x y z
N MET A 1 13.25 35.30 50.12
CA MET A 1 13.14 33.94 49.55
C MET A 1 13.18 34.07 48.02
N ALA A 2 14.05 33.34 47.33
CA ALA A 2 14.10 33.38 45.86
C ALA A 2 12.78 32.82 45.30
N LYS A 3 12.18 33.57 44.36
CA LYS A 3 10.92 33.17 43.76
C LYS A 3 11.06 31.78 43.02
N ARG A 4 10.16 30.86 43.33
CA ARG A 4 10.02 29.59 42.57
C ARG A 4 8.91 29.75 41.54
N LYS A 5 9.17 29.27 40.29
CA LYS A 5 8.22 29.35 39.21
C LYS A 5 8.03 27.94 38.63
N PRO A 6 6.87 27.30 38.82
CA PRO A 6 6.55 26.08 38.08
C PRO A 6 6.23 26.44 36.64
N LYS A 7 6.72 25.63 35.68
CA LYS A 7 6.44 25.76 34.28
C LYS A 7 6.10 24.37 33.69
N ARG A 8 5.01 24.28 32.94
CA ARG A 8 4.68 23.06 32.18
C ARG A 8 5.44 23.10 30.86
N ILE A 9 6.04 21.98 30.52
CA ILE A 9 6.62 21.71 29.23
C ILE A 9 5.63 20.81 28.49
N ARG A 10 5.23 21.22 27.30
CA ARG A 10 4.23 20.52 26.50
C ARG A 10 4.91 19.88 25.29
N TRP A 11 4.26 18.85 24.77
CA TRP A 11 4.66 18.28 23.49
C TRP A 11 4.55 19.33 22.38
N PRO A 12 5.46 19.35 21.40
CA PRO A 12 5.45 20.32 20.31
C PRO A 12 4.45 19.89 19.22
N MET A 13 3.16 19.96 19.50
CA MET A 13 2.08 19.51 18.61
C MET A 13 2.12 20.15 17.22
N ALA A 14 2.72 21.35 17.09
CA ALA A 14 2.89 22.02 15.81
C ALA A 14 4.10 21.50 15.00
N GLY A 15 4.85 20.52 15.53
CA GLY A 15 5.91 19.80 14.81
C GLY A 15 7.21 20.61 14.64
N VAL A 16 7.98 20.20 13.65
CA VAL A 16 9.27 20.81 13.32
C VAL A 16 9.04 22.18 12.67
N ASP A 17 9.76 23.20 13.18
CA ASP A 17 9.82 24.54 12.60
C ASP A 17 11.26 25.02 12.64
N ARG A 18 11.86 25.23 11.48
CA ARG A 18 13.25 25.65 11.28
C ARG A 18 13.37 27.06 10.67
N ARG A 19 12.22 27.76 10.55
CA ARG A 19 12.18 29.10 9.94
C ARG A 19 12.67 30.21 10.87
N GLN A 20 12.24 30.15 12.13
CA GLN A 20 12.49 31.19 13.11
C GLN A 20 13.89 31.07 13.75
N SER A 21 14.38 32.14 14.34
CA SER A 21 15.60 32.06 15.17
C SER A 21 15.33 31.15 16.37
N PHE A 22 16.36 30.52 16.89
CA PHE A 22 16.22 29.63 18.06
C PHE A 22 15.63 30.34 19.29
N GLN A 23 15.92 31.61 19.48
CA GLN A 23 15.32 32.43 20.56
C GLN A 23 13.84 32.72 20.29
N GLY A 24 13.48 32.85 19.03
CA GLY A 24 12.10 33.08 18.57
C GLY A 24 11.32 31.81 18.22
N GLN A 25 11.77 30.62 18.63
CA GLN A 25 11.07 29.36 18.34
C GLN A 25 9.59 29.46 18.70
N PRO A 26 8.66 29.22 17.76
CA PRO A 26 7.23 29.35 18.03
C PRO A 26 6.76 28.40 19.12
N PRO A 27 5.76 28.78 19.91
CA PRO A 27 5.18 27.89 20.91
C PRO A 27 4.66 26.60 20.28
N TYR A 28 4.85 25.48 20.95
CA TYR A 28 4.42 24.14 20.53
C TYR A 28 5.12 23.62 19.26
N THR A 29 6.27 24.22 18.90
CA THR A 29 7.13 23.68 17.84
C THR A 29 8.44 23.13 18.43
N THR A 30 9.17 22.41 17.60
CA THR A 30 10.52 21.91 17.90
C THR A 30 11.46 22.24 16.75
N PRO A 31 12.74 22.57 17.00
CA PRO A 31 13.73 22.70 15.94
C PRO A 31 14.10 21.35 15.32
N GLU A 32 13.94 20.25 16.09
CA GLU A 32 14.34 18.92 15.64
C GLU A 32 13.57 17.83 16.37
N ALA A 33 13.17 16.82 15.63
CA ALA A 33 12.55 15.61 16.12
C ALA A 33 12.91 14.47 15.17
N GLN A 34 12.80 13.23 15.60
CA GLN A 34 13.06 12.05 14.77
C GLN A 34 12.16 10.90 15.22
N ASN A 35 11.48 10.27 14.26
CA ASN A 35 10.67 9.07 14.49
C ASN A 35 9.61 9.24 15.59
N VAL A 36 9.00 10.41 15.67
CA VAL A 36 7.93 10.74 16.62
C VAL A 36 6.71 11.34 15.93
N ARG A 37 5.56 11.28 16.60
CA ARG A 37 4.27 11.76 16.10
C ARG A 37 3.55 12.61 17.15
N PRO A 38 2.63 13.50 16.76
CA PRO A 38 1.76 14.21 17.69
C PRO A 38 0.77 13.27 18.38
N THR A 39 0.40 12.18 17.73
CA THR A 39 -0.53 11.18 18.24
C THR A 39 0.24 9.92 18.66
N ALA A 40 0.01 9.43 19.89
CA ALA A 40 0.62 8.19 20.37
C ALA A 40 0.03 6.99 19.62
N THR A 41 0.88 6.22 18.94
CA THR A 41 0.46 5.17 18.01
C THR A 41 -0.24 3.99 18.68
N PHE A 42 0.18 3.60 19.89
CA PHE A 42 -0.41 2.45 20.58
C PHE A 42 -1.76 2.71 21.27
N GLU A 43 -2.19 3.98 21.40
CA GLU A 43 -3.50 4.33 21.99
C GLU A 43 -4.28 5.36 21.16
N GLY A 44 -3.72 5.92 20.10
CA GLY A 44 -4.38 6.92 19.25
C GLY A 44 -4.67 8.25 19.94
N ARG A 45 -4.00 8.56 21.07
CA ARG A 45 -4.22 9.81 21.83
C ARG A 45 -3.28 10.92 21.38
N GLU A 46 -3.80 12.13 21.26
CA GLU A 46 -3.02 13.35 20.97
C GLU A 46 -2.18 13.76 22.18
N ARG A 47 -1.06 13.11 22.40
CA ARG A 47 -0.14 13.40 23.51
C ARG A 47 1.33 13.33 23.12
N GLY A 48 1.62 12.92 21.91
CA GLY A 48 2.96 12.71 21.41
C GLY A 48 3.59 11.38 21.81
N GLY A 49 4.44 10.86 20.94
CA GLY A 49 5.14 9.59 21.17
C GLY A 49 5.93 9.17 19.93
N SER A 50 6.51 7.96 19.98
CA SER A 50 7.19 7.36 18.83
C SER A 50 6.21 7.09 17.68
N ARG A 51 6.72 7.08 16.43
CA ARG A 51 5.96 6.63 15.28
C ARG A 51 5.68 5.12 15.34
N PRO A 52 4.71 4.60 14.59
CA PRO A 52 4.56 3.16 14.43
C PRO A 52 5.78 2.58 13.71
N GLY A 53 6.12 1.35 14.02
CA GLY A 53 7.00 0.54 13.19
C GLY A 53 6.26 -0.10 12.03
N PHE A 54 6.95 -0.91 11.27
CA PHE A 54 6.39 -1.68 10.17
C PHE A 54 6.88 -3.13 10.19
N GLU A 55 6.16 -3.97 9.50
CA GLU A 55 6.46 -5.39 9.33
C GLU A 55 6.37 -5.77 7.85
N LYS A 56 6.94 -6.90 7.49
CA LYS A 56 6.73 -7.49 6.16
C LYS A 56 5.25 -7.78 5.96
N SER A 57 4.69 -7.28 4.85
CA SER A 57 3.32 -7.60 4.47
C SER A 57 3.21 -9.00 3.85
N HIS A 58 4.28 -9.45 3.21
CA HIS A 58 4.40 -10.74 2.55
C HIS A 58 5.72 -11.41 2.93
N THR A 59 5.71 -12.74 2.99
CA THR A 59 6.88 -13.53 3.40
C THR A 59 7.89 -13.75 2.28
N THR A 60 7.46 -13.65 1.03
CA THR A 60 8.29 -13.86 -0.17
C THR A 60 9.11 -12.62 -0.49
N GLN A 61 10.39 -12.81 -0.74
CA GLN A 61 11.29 -11.79 -1.28
C GLN A 61 11.17 -11.76 -2.81
N LEU A 62 11.00 -10.57 -3.37
CA LEU A 62 10.87 -10.32 -4.79
C LEU A 62 12.24 -10.15 -5.45
N GLY A 63 12.36 -10.47 -6.75
CA GLY A 63 13.52 -10.18 -7.59
C GLY A 63 14.86 -10.66 -7.02
N SER A 64 14.87 -11.73 -6.17
CA SER A 64 16.08 -12.18 -5.47
C SER A 64 16.75 -11.08 -4.62
N GLY A 65 15.97 -10.14 -4.11
CA GLY A 65 16.45 -9.02 -3.29
C GLY A 65 16.72 -7.74 -4.07
N ALA A 66 16.22 -7.61 -5.28
CA ALA A 66 16.23 -6.37 -6.05
C ALA A 66 15.21 -5.37 -5.49
N ASP A 67 15.40 -4.09 -5.82
CA ASP A 67 14.49 -3.01 -5.45
C ASP A 67 13.08 -3.29 -5.96
N VAL A 68 12.08 -3.06 -5.11
CA VAL A 68 10.68 -3.09 -5.52
C VAL A 68 10.36 -1.75 -6.18
N ASN A 69 10.37 -1.71 -7.49
CA ASN A 69 10.24 -0.48 -8.28
C ASN A 69 8.83 -0.17 -8.75
N MET A 70 7.86 -1.06 -8.51
CA MET A 70 6.43 -0.83 -8.74
C MET A 70 5.59 -1.52 -7.68
N LEU A 71 4.59 -0.82 -7.17
CA LEU A 71 3.50 -1.37 -6.35
C LEU A 71 2.19 -0.78 -6.86
N GLU A 72 1.30 -1.64 -7.31
CA GLU A 72 0.01 -1.25 -7.85
C GLU A 72 -1.09 -2.22 -7.42
N SER A 73 -2.34 -1.81 -7.59
CA SER A 73 -3.48 -2.70 -7.41
C SER A 73 -4.36 -2.69 -8.63
N VAL A 74 -4.90 -3.85 -8.96
CA VAL A 74 -5.87 -3.98 -10.04
C VAL A 74 -7.12 -4.69 -9.52
N THR A 75 -8.26 -4.06 -9.70
CA THR A 75 -9.56 -4.63 -9.33
C THR A 75 -10.12 -5.35 -10.52
N TYR A 76 -10.24 -6.65 -10.45
CA TYR A 76 -10.78 -7.45 -11.54
C TYR A 76 -11.94 -8.32 -11.08
N THR A 77 -12.78 -8.65 -12.03
CA THR A 77 -13.84 -9.64 -11.82
C THR A 77 -13.22 -11.00 -11.93
N ARG A 78 -13.06 -11.67 -10.80
CA ARG A 78 -12.71 -13.07 -10.81
C ARG A 78 -13.91 -13.81 -11.31
N GLN A 79 -13.78 -14.45 -12.46
CA GLN A 79 -14.75 -15.42 -12.97
C GLN A 79 -14.60 -16.76 -12.23
N ASP A 80 -14.37 -16.73 -10.94
CA ASP A 80 -14.73 -17.87 -10.14
C ASP A 80 -16.24 -17.87 -10.13
N MET A 81 -16.80 -18.78 -10.83
CA MET A 81 -18.25 -19.01 -11.02
C MET A 81 -18.93 -19.41 -9.70
N PHE A 82 -18.60 -18.75 -8.60
CA PHE A 82 -19.14 -19.06 -7.28
C PHE A 82 -20.06 -17.93 -6.84
N THR A 83 -21.32 -18.23 -6.71
CA THR A 83 -22.24 -17.40 -5.94
C THR A 83 -21.88 -17.57 -4.48
N GLU A 84 -21.64 -16.47 -3.79
CA GLU A 84 -21.36 -16.43 -2.37
C GLU A 84 -22.61 -16.03 -1.60
N TRP A 85 -22.97 -16.81 -0.61
CA TRP A 85 -23.96 -16.45 0.38
C TRP A 85 -23.30 -16.43 1.75
N ILE A 86 -23.41 -15.32 2.44
CA ILE A 86 -22.81 -15.07 3.75
C ILE A 86 -23.92 -14.72 4.72
N ASP A 87 -23.89 -15.28 5.93
CA ASP A 87 -24.68 -14.84 7.06
C ASP A 87 -23.72 -14.51 8.21
N GLU A 88 -23.66 -13.24 8.57
CA GLU A 88 -22.86 -12.71 9.68
C GLU A 88 -23.70 -12.63 10.97
N PHE A 89 -24.86 -13.28 10.96
CA PHE A 89 -25.79 -13.35 12.10
C PHE A 89 -26.10 -12.00 12.76
N PRO A 90 -26.52 -10.98 12.00
CA PRO A 90 -26.78 -9.67 12.56
C PRO A 90 -27.99 -9.72 13.50
N GLY A 91 -27.82 -9.24 14.72
CA GLY A 91 -28.89 -9.12 15.70
C GLY A 91 -28.82 -10.11 16.86
N THR A 92 -29.93 -10.38 17.53
CA THR A 92 -30.04 -11.19 18.76
C THR A 92 -30.71 -12.56 18.54
N SER A 93 -31.04 -12.92 17.31
CA SER A 93 -31.67 -14.20 16.97
C SER A 93 -31.36 -14.62 15.53
N LEU A 94 -31.34 -15.93 15.29
CA LEU A 94 -31.24 -16.47 13.94
C LEU A 94 -32.42 -15.99 13.06
N GLY A 95 -32.12 -15.57 11.85
CA GLY A 95 -33.12 -15.15 10.89
C GLY A 95 -34.06 -16.29 10.50
N SER A 96 -35.26 -15.96 9.97
CA SER A 96 -36.32 -16.91 9.61
C SER A 96 -35.95 -17.91 8.50
N VAL A 97 -34.80 -17.74 7.85
CA VAL A 97 -34.30 -18.64 6.81
C VAL A 97 -33.65 -19.91 7.38
N TRP A 98 -33.38 -19.93 8.68
CA TRP A 98 -32.79 -21.06 9.37
C TRP A 98 -33.83 -21.88 10.10
N ALA A 99 -33.79 -23.18 9.95
CA ALA A 99 -34.60 -24.12 10.72
C ALA A 99 -33.72 -24.87 11.71
N ALA A 100 -34.21 -25.07 12.93
CA ALA A 100 -33.52 -25.91 13.90
C ALA A 100 -33.32 -27.33 13.33
N ALA A 101 -32.14 -27.88 13.47
CA ALA A 101 -31.86 -29.25 13.13
C ALA A 101 -32.54 -30.14 14.19
N SER A 102 -33.29 -31.16 13.78
CA SER A 102 -34.18 -31.91 14.68
C SER A 102 -33.47 -32.80 15.71
N TRP A 103 -32.16 -32.91 15.67
CA TRP A 103 -31.35 -33.57 16.70
C TRP A 103 -30.65 -32.61 17.64
N THR A 104 -30.93 -31.33 17.52
CA THR A 104 -30.37 -30.28 18.38
C THR A 104 -31.34 -29.97 19.51
N GLU A 105 -30.84 -29.68 20.70
CA GLU A 105 -31.64 -29.27 21.85
C GLU A 105 -32.17 -27.84 21.78
N GLY A 106 -31.74 -27.09 20.75
CA GLY A 106 -32.23 -25.74 20.55
C GLY A 106 -31.64 -25.09 19.29
N ILE A 107 -32.06 -23.84 19.05
CA ILE A 107 -31.47 -22.94 18.03
C ILE A 107 -30.33 -22.16 18.70
N PRO A 108 -29.18 -22.03 18.05
CA PRO A 108 -28.09 -21.20 18.57
C PRO A 108 -28.57 -19.78 18.93
N GLY A 109 -28.13 -19.27 20.07
CA GLY A 109 -28.32 -17.87 20.43
C GLY A 109 -27.32 -16.98 19.70
N VAL A 110 -27.65 -15.72 19.52
CA VAL A 110 -26.73 -14.69 19.00
C VAL A 110 -26.40 -13.71 20.14
N ILE A 111 -25.11 -13.55 20.41
CA ILE A 111 -24.59 -12.57 21.36
C ILE A 111 -23.51 -11.78 20.65
N ASP A 112 -23.65 -10.45 20.63
CA ASP A 112 -22.69 -9.53 19.98
C ASP A 112 -22.29 -9.96 18.54
N GLU A 113 -23.30 -10.26 17.72
CA GLU A 113 -23.12 -10.72 16.33
C GLU A 113 -22.41 -12.08 16.18
N THR A 114 -22.28 -12.83 17.28
CA THR A 114 -21.64 -14.15 17.30
C THR A 114 -22.63 -15.22 17.74
N LEU A 115 -22.67 -16.32 17.02
CA LEU A 115 -23.49 -17.47 17.41
C LEU A 115 -22.85 -18.22 18.58
N THR A 116 -23.62 -18.52 19.59
CA THR A 116 -23.19 -19.28 20.76
C THR A 116 -23.96 -20.58 20.89
N SER A 117 -23.28 -21.62 21.36
CA SER A 117 -23.97 -22.75 21.99
C SER A 117 -24.47 -22.31 23.36
N ALA A 118 -25.54 -22.92 23.85
CA ALA A 118 -25.96 -22.69 25.22
C ALA A 118 -24.87 -23.11 26.24
N SER A 119 -24.82 -22.43 27.37
CA SER A 119 -23.75 -22.50 28.38
C SER A 119 -23.66 -23.81 29.18
N GLU A 120 -24.31 -24.89 28.77
CA GLU A 120 -24.35 -26.14 29.51
C GLU A 120 -23.73 -27.31 28.74
N THR A 121 -23.13 -28.23 29.47
CA THR A 121 -22.48 -29.45 28.99
C THR A 121 -23.38 -30.32 28.13
N ASN A 122 -22.86 -30.78 27.02
CA ASN A 122 -23.54 -31.72 26.08
C ASN A 122 -24.79 -31.16 25.36
N GLN A 123 -24.86 -29.84 25.20
CA GLN A 123 -25.92 -29.28 24.35
C GLN A 123 -25.47 -29.26 22.87
N HIS A 124 -26.25 -29.89 22.03
CA HIS A 124 -26.17 -29.81 20.58
C HIS A 124 -27.07 -28.70 20.08
N VAL A 125 -26.50 -27.72 19.42
CA VAL A 125 -27.26 -26.70 18.73
C VAL A 125 -26.88 -26.68 17.27
N GLY A 126 -27.81 -26.48 16.40
CA GLY A 126 -27.55 -26.45 14.96
C GLY A 126 -28.73 -25.90 14.16
N ALA A 127 -28.41 -25.47 12.97
CA ALA A 127 -29.40 -24.94 12.06
C ALA A 127 -29.14 -25.48 10.64
N VAL A 128 -30.19 -25.80 9.93
CA VAL A 128 -30.18 -26.23 8.53
C VAL A 128 -30.99 -25.24 7.73
N ARG A 129 -30.47 -24.78 6.62
CA ARG A 129 -31.19 -23.89 5.72
C ARG A 129 -32.10 -24.69 4.79
N SER A 130 -33.35 -24.29 4.63
CA SER A 130 -34.23 -24.73 3.58
C SER A 130 -33.70 -24.30 2.20
N ALA A 131 -34.01 -25.03 1.14
CA ALA A 131 -33.47 -24.89 -0.21
C ALA A 131 -33.17 -23.43 -0.63
N ILE A 132 -31.93 -23.22 -1.12
CA ILE A 132 -31.50 -21.97 -1.72
C ILE A 132 -31.90 -22.01 -3.18
N SER A 133 -32.65 -21.03 -3.69
CA SER A 133 -33.33 -21.06 -4.98
C SER A 133 -32.44 -21.32 -6.20
N ASP A 134 -31.13 -21.06 -6.10
CA ASP A 134 -30.18 -21.18 -7.20
C ASP A 134 -29.02 -22.14 -6.89
N PHE A 135 -29.15 -22.90 -5.81
CA PHE A 135 -28.13 -23.85 -5.38
C PHE A 135 -28.33 -25.21 -6.06
N ASP A 136 -27.32 -25.63 -6.85
CA ASP A 136 -27.23 -26.95 -7.43
C ASP A 136 -26.23 -27.80 -6.64
N SER A 137 -26.75 -28.69 -5.82
CA SER A 137 -25.97 -29.62 -5.00
C SER A 137 -25.13 -30.62 -5.80
N THR A 138 -25.37 -30.75 -7.10
CA THR A 138 -24.60 -31.64 -8.00
C THR A 138 -23.31 -31.00 -8.48
N SER A 139 -23.26 -29.68 -8.45
CA SER A 139 -22.08 -28.90 -8.78
C SER A 139 -21.09 -28.87 -7.61
N ALA A 140 -19.87 -28.36 -7.85
CA ALA A 140 -18.88 -28.16 -6.81
C ALA A 140 -19.24 -26.94 -5.95
N TYR A 141 -19.14 -27.07 -4.62
CA TYR A 141 -19.38 -25.96 -3.71
C TYR A 141 -18.54 -26.07 -2.43
N TRP A 142 -18.37 -24.92 -1.78
CA TRP A 142 -17.73 -24.76 -0.49
C TRP A 142 -18.76 -24.33 0.55
N VAL A 143 -18.76 -24.97 1.70
CA VAL A 143 -19.60 -24.57 2.85
C VAL A 143 -18.72 -24.54 4.10
N GLY A 144 -18.85 -23.51 4.92
CA GLY A 144 -17.99 -23.35 6.08
C GLY A 144 -18.54 -22.41 7.14
N ILE A 145 -17.91 -22.50 8.30
CA ILE A 145 -18.17 -21.64 9.46
C ILE A 145 -16.86 -21.02 9.94
N TYR A 146 -16.94 -19.79 10.40
CA TYR A 146 -15.82 -19.10 11.03
C TYR A 146 -15.89 -19.32 12.54
N ILE A 147 -14.91 -20.02 13.09
CA ILE A 147 -14.85 -20.37 14.49
C ILE A 147 -14.03 -19.33 15.23
N VAL A 148 -14.63 -18.70 16.25
CA VAL A 148 -13.96 -17.71 17.10
C VAL A 148 -13.55 -18.37 18.42
N PRO A 149 -12.26 -18.40 18.77
CA PRO A 149 -11.80 -18.93 20.03
C PRO A 149 -12.30 -18.08 21.22
N TYR A 150 -12.84 -18.71 22.25
CA TYR A 150 -13.17 -18.06 23.52
C TYR A 150 -12.07 -18.31 24.54
N GLU A 151 -11.64 -17.25 25.24
CA GLU A 151 -10.63 -17.18 26.29
C GLU A 151 -9.99 -18.50 26.81
N GLY A 152 -9.10 -19.10 26.03
CA GLY A 152 -8.07 -20.00 26.55
C GLY A 152 -8.36 -21.49 26.62
N GLU A 153 -9.59 -21.96 26.69
CA GLU A 153 -9.93 -23.40 26.71
C GLU A 153 -11.14 -23.73 25.86
N HIS A 154 -10.92 -24.51 24.80
CA HIS A 154 -12.00 -24.96 23.92
C HIS A 154 -12.17 -26.46 23.99
N HIS A 155 -13.39 -26.86 24.34
CA HIS A 155 -13.81 -28.24 24.27
C HIS A 155 -15.17 -28.31 23.55
N GLY A 156 -15.12 -28.45 22.23
CA GLY A 156 -16.36 -28.55 21.47
C GLY A 156 -16.18 -29.12 20.08
N ASP A 157 -17.27 -29.62 19.59
CA ASP A 157 -17.41 -30.15 18.23
C ASP A 157 -18.15 -29.13 17.37
N TYR A 158 -17.55 -28.75 16.27
CA TYR A 158 -18.15 -27.89 15.25
C TYR A 158 -18.51 -28.70 14.04
N HIS A 159 -19.75 -28.58 13.58
CA HIS A 159 -20.30 -29.37 12.50
C HIS A 159 -20.61 -28.49 11.29
N VAL A 160 -20.26 -28.97 10.12
CA VAL A 160 -20.71 -28.41 8.84
C VAL A 160 -21.52 -29.48 8.12
N TYR A 161 -22.73 -29.10 7.72
CA TYR A 161 -23.67 -30.00 7.01
C TYR A 161 -23.67 -29.68 5.53
N ALA A 162 -23.61 -30.71 4.71
CA ALA A 162 -23.62 -30.59 3.27
C ALA A 162 -24.49 -31.71 2.66
N ARG A 163 -25.18 -31.42 1.58
CA ARG A 163 -26.07 -32.40 0.89
C ARG A 163 -27.03 -33.11 1.81
N MET A 164 -27.64 -32.42 2.71
CA MET A 164 -28.65 -32.98 3.58
C MET A 164 -30.00 -33.01 2.86
N ASP A 165 -30.65 -34.15 2.86
CA ASP A 165 -31.97 -34.30 2.26
C ASP A 165 -33.12 -33.95 3.24
N ASP A 166 -32.86 -33.97 4.55
CA ASP A 166 -33.82 -33.58 5.59
C ASP A 166 -33.17 -32.59 6.58
N THR A 167 -34.00 -31.95 7.40
CA THR A 167 -33.60 -31.17 8.57
C THR A 167 -33.12 -32.02 9.73
N THR A 168 -33.19 -33.36 9.60
CA THR A 168 -32.86 -34.36 10.63
C THR A 168 -31.59 -35.12 10.29
N PRO A 169 -30.40 -34.77 10.79
CA PRO A 169 -29.15 -35.44 10.47
C PRO A 169 -29.03 -36.88 10.98
N VAL A 170 -29.94 -37.38 11.79
CA VAL A 170 -29.66 -38.59 12.59
C VAL A 170 -30.37 -39.85 12.10
N ALA A 171 -31.46 -39.78 11.41
CA ALA A 171 -32.27 -41.02 11.36
C ALA A 171 -32.39 -41.75 10.02
N THR A 172 -32.43 -41.08 8.87
CA THR A 172 -32.83 -41.82 7.65
C THR A 172 -32.29 -41.23 6.36
N THR A 173 -31.38 -40.35 6.39
CA THR A 173 -31.18 -39.41 5.31
C THR A 173 -29.84 -39.62 4.58
N ASP A 174 -29.81 -39.27 3.33
CA ASP A 174 -28.61 -39.05 2.57
C ASP A 174 -28.01 -37.69 2.96
N GLY A 175 -26.70 -37.66 3.32
CA GLY A 175 -26.10 -36.42 3.70
C GLY A 175 -24.64 -36.55 4.12
N ILE A 176 -23.99 -35.40 4.30
CA ILE A 176 -22.61 -35.31 4.69
C ILE A 176 -22.54 -34.40 5.93
N VAL A 177 -21.86 -34.87 6.98
CA VAL A 177 -21.57 -34.10 8.18
C VAL A 177 -20.07 -34.15 8.42
N ALA A 178 -19.42 -33.02 8.35
CA ALA A 178 -18.02 -32.86 8.76
C ALA A 178 -18.00 -32.31 10.18
N THR A 179 -17.28 -32.95 11.06
CA THR A 179 -17.11 -32.54 12.46
C THR A 179 -15.65 -32.20 12.71
N LEU A 180 -15.38 -31.01 13.23
CA LEU A 180 -14.09 -30.60 13.76
C LEU A 180 -14.18 -30.55 15.29
N ARG A 181 -13.37 -31.35 15.96
CA ARG A 181 -13.23 -31.34 17.42
C ARG A 181 -12.00 -30.57 17.83
N LEU A 182 -12.21 -29.53 18.61
CA LEU A 182 -11.13 -28.78 19.27
C LEU A 182 -11.06 -29.23 20.74
N THR A 183 -9.89 -29.66 21.21
CA THR A 183 -9.71 -30.19 22.56
C THR A 183 -8.56 -29.53 23.31
N GLY A 184 -8.87 -28.99 24.53
CA GLY A 184 -7.96 -28.63 25.61
C GLY A 184 -6.82 -27.67 25.27
N SER A 185 -6.06 -27.30 26.27
CA SER A 185 -4.95 -26.35 26.21
C SER A 185 -3.76 -26.76 25.33
N THR A 186 -3.75 -27.95 24.76
CA THR A 186 -2.64 -28.51 23.96
C THR A 186 -2.73 -28.19 22.46
N GLY A 187 -3.78 -27.55 22.00
CA GLY A 187 -3.93 -27.16 20.60
C GLY A 187 -4.06 -28.31 19.61
N THR A 188 -4.48 -29.50 20.05
CA THR A 188 -4.74 -30.59 19.14
C THR A 188 -6.17 -30.53 18.64
N PHE A 189 -6.34 -30.81 17.36
CA PHE A 189 -7.66 -30.97 16.77
C PHE A 189 -7.81 -32.36 16.13
N SER A 190 -9.02 -32.88 16.15
CA SER A 190 -9.39 -34.13 15.48
C SER A 190 -10.79 -33.97 14.88
N GLY A 191 -11.27 -34.96 14.16
CA GLY A 191 -12.61 -34.91 13.68
C GLY A 191 -13.00 -36.09 12.82
N ASN A 192 -14.21 -36.03 12.31
CA ASN A 192 -14.78 -37.07 11.49
C ASN A 192 -15.54 -36.47 10.32
N LEU A 193 -15.45 -37.09 9.19
CA LEU A 193 -16.36 -36.91 8.09
C LEU A 193 -17.36 -38.08 8.13
N TYR A 194 -18.64 -37.77 8.29
CA TYR A 194 -19.73 -38.75 8.25
C TYR A 194 -20.43 -38.66 6.92
N HIS A 195 -20.60 -39.80 6.29
CA HIS A 195 -21.44 -39.95 5.11
C HIS A 195 -22.63 -40.85 5.44
N TYR A 196 -23.82 -40.31 5.22
CA TYR A 196 -25.08 -41.01 5.38
C TYR A 196 -25.58 -41.40 3.98
N ALA A 197 -25.84 -42.69 3.73
CA ALA A 197 -26.45 -43.18 2.52
C ALA A 197 -27.49 -44.23 2.88
N ALA A 198 -28.77 -44.02 2.52
CA ALA A 198 -29.87 -44.86 2.83
C ALA A 198 -29.92 -45.34 4.30
N SER A 199 -29.73 -44.40 5.24
CA SER A 199 -29.69 -44.66 6.68
C SER A 199 -28.41 -45.34 7.23
N VAL A 200 -27.43 -45.58 6.42
CA VAL A 200 -26.16 -46.16 6.86
C VAL A 200 -25.11 -45.09 7.05
N LYS A 201 -24.66 -44.93 8.30
CA LYS A 201 -23.57 -43.99 8.65
C LYS A 201 -22.23 -44.63 8.39
N THR A 202 -21.44 -44.07 7.50
CA THR A 202 -20.03 -44.41 7.31
C THR A 202 -19.15 -43.25 7.89
N THR A 203 -18.14 -43.63 8.69
CA THR A 203 -17.28 -42.67 9.40
C THR A 203 -15.85 -42.69 8.83
N TYR A 204 -15.31 -41.51 8.50
CA TYR A 204 -13.95 -41.35 8.06
C TYR A 204 -13.25 -40.38 9.04
N ALA A 205 -12.45 -40.93 9.96
CA ALA A 205 -11.74 -40.13 10.95
C ALA A 205 -10.56 -39.39 10.35
N PHE A 206 -10.24 -38.25 10.93
CA PHE A 206 -9.00 -37.50 10.70
C PHE A 206 -8.43 -37.01 12.02
N THR A 207 -7.09 -36.99 12.09
CA THR A 207 -6.35 -36.39 13.20
C THR A 207 -5.42 -35.35 12.62
N GLY A 208 -5.40 -34.18 13.23
CA GLY A 208 -4.56 -33.06 12.80
C GLY A 208 -3.39 -32.84 13.76
N GLY A 209 -2.49 -31.97 13.34
CA GLY A 209 -1.36 -31.53 14.15
C GLY A 209 -1.75 -30.51 15.21
N SER A 210 -0.77 -30.09 16.01
CA SER A 210 -0.94 -28.97 16.94
C SER A 210 -0.88 -27.64 16.17
N ASN A 211 -1.99 -26.94 16.07
CA ASN A 211 -2.01 -25.54 15.68
C ASN A 211 -2.53 -24.75 16.88
N GLY A 212 -1.72 -23.86 17.42
CA GLY A 212 -2.02 -23.12 18.62
C GLY A 212 -3.44 -22.52 18.63
N TYR A 213 -4.08 -22.57 19.78
CA TYR A 213 -5.45 -22.19 20.06
C TYR A 213 -5.80 -20.72 19.85
N ALA A 214 -4.81 -19.89 19.66
CA ALA A 214 -4.97 -18.46 19.86
C ALA A 214 -5.59 -17.68 18.68
N ALA A 215 -5.92 -18.33 17.57
CA ALA A 215 -6.41 -17.58 16.40
C ALA A 215 -7.69 -18.17 15.82
N PRO A 216 -8.69 -17.32 15.51
CA PRO A 216 -9.91 -17.73 14.82
C PRO A 216 -9.61 -18.30 13.43
N GLY A 217 -10.54 -19.06 12.87
CA GLY A 217 -10.32 -19.65 11.55
C GLY A 217 -11.53 -20.29 10.93
N TRP A 218 -11.46 -20.50 9.63
CA TRP A 218 -12.47 -21.16 8.84
C TRP A 218 -12.36 -22.68 8.94
N PHE A 219 -13.46 -23.33 9.28
CA PHE A 219 -13.69 -24.76 9.05
C PHE A 219 -14.58 -24.92 7.83
N VAL A 220 -14.05 -25.52 6.77
CA VAL A 220 -14.67 -25.53 5.44
C VAL A 220 -14.75 -26.94 4.91
N VAL A 221 -15.87 -27.25 4.27
CA VAL A 221 -16.10 -28.48 3.53
C VAL A 221 -16.25 -28.15 2.06
N TYR A 222 -15.39 -28.69 1.24
CA TYR A 222 -15.49 -28.62 -0.21
C TYR A 222 -16.11 -29.90 -0.74
N VAL A 223 -17.19 -29.75 -1.45
CA VAL A 223 -17.92 -30.86 -2.09
C VAL A 223 -17.72 -30.75 -3.59
N ASN A 224 -17.09 -31.72 -4.19
CA ASN A 224 -16.88 -31.79 -5.63
C ASN A 224 -17.33 -33.17 -6.14
N SER A 225 -18.51 -33.24 -6.73
CA SER A 225 -19.13 -34.49 -7.16
C SER A 225 -19.15 -35.48 -5.98
N ASN A 226 -18.40 -36.57 -6.08
CA ASN A 226 -18.31 -37.62 -5.06
C ASN A 226 -17.08 -37.47 -4.14
N THR A 227 -16.31 -36.39 -4.23
CA THR A 227 -15.16 -36.17 -3.37
C THR A 227 -15.44 -35.03 -2.41
N ILE A 228 -15.28 -35.33 -1.12
CA ILE A 228 -15.46 -34.36 -0.05
C ILE A 228 -14.07 -34.05 0.55
N THR A 229 -13.73 -32.77 0.65
CA THR A 229 -12.50 -32.35 1.28
C THR A 229 -12.80 -31.38 2.42
N CYS A 230 -12.27 -31.67 3.60
CA CYS A 230 -12.40 -30.83 4.78
C CYS A 230 -11.12 -30.04 4.99
N TYR A 231 -11.27 -28.76 5.33
CA TYR A 231 -10.14 -27.84 5.59
C TYR A 231 -10.33 -27.16 6.94
N TRP A 232 -9.22 -26.95 7.63
CA TRP A 232 -9.13 -26.09 8.79
C TRP A 232 -8.03 -25.08 8.57
N ARG A 233 -8.35 -23.78 8.65
CA ARG A 233 -7.41 -22.67 8.46
C ARG A 233 -6.57 -22.85 7.18
N GLY A 234 -7.21 -23.28 6.10
CA GLY A 234 -6.56 -23.51 4.80
C GLY A 234 -5.79 -24.83 4.66
N ALA A 235 -5.54 -25.56 5.75
CA ALA A 235 -4.90 -26.87 5.68
C ALA A 235 -5.90 -27.98 5.41
N THR A 236 -5.59 -28.88 4.49
CA THR A 236 -6.43 -30.04 4.20
C THR A 236 -6.38 -31.04 5.35
N LEU A 237 -7.54 -31.30 5.96
CA LEU A 237 -7.70 -32.29 7.03
C LEU A 237 -7.96 -33.68 6.47
N LYS A 238 -8.87 -33.78 5.51
CA LYS A 238 -9.30 -35.04 4.90
C LYS A 238 -9.83 -34.80 3.50
N ALA A 239 -9.43 -35.64 2.58
CA ALA A 239 -10.09 -35.78 1.28
C ALA A 239 -10.61 -37.20 1.18
N GLN A 240 -11.89 -37.39 0.89
CA GLN A 240 -12.56 -38.71 0.87
C GLN A 240 -13.52 -38.79 -0.29
N ALA A 241 -13.41 -39.86 -1.06
CA ALA A 241 -14.43 -40.25 -2.02
C ALA A 241 -15.59 -40.92 -1.26
N VAL A 242 -16.81 -40.48 -1.52
CA VAL A 242 -18.04 -41.01 -0.93
C VAL A 242 -19.04 -41.41 -2.04
N ALA A 243 -20.01 -42.24 -1.75
CA ALA A 243 -21.10 -42.49 -2.69
C ALA A 243 -21.92 -41.18 -2.85
N ALA A 244 -22.62 -41.04 -3.97
CA ALA A 244 -23.38 -39.83 -4.26
C ALA A 244 -24.45 -39.57 -3.18
N ALA A 245 -24.35 -38.42 -2.52
CA ALA A 245 -25.42 -37.87 -1.66
C ALA A 245 -26.26 -36.90 -2.49
N THR A 246 -27.58 -36.91 -2.33
CA THR A 246 -28.52 -36.21 -3.21
C THR A 246 -29.25 -35.04 -2.56
N GLY A 247 -28.95 -34.75 -1.29
CA GLY A 247 -29.63 -33.67 -0.57
C GLY A 247 -29.24 -32.27 -1.04
N GLU A 248 -30.17 -31.31 -0.89
CA GLU A 248 -30.04 -29.92 -1.32
C GLU A 248 -29.85 -28.94 -0.16
N ARG A 249 -29.78 -29.44 1.08
CA ARG A 249 -29.66 -28.59 2.26
C ARG A 249 -28.23 -28.51 2.79
N ILE A 250 -27.94 -27.38 3.35
CA ILE A 250 -26.65 -27.08 4.02
C ILE A 250 -26.92 -26.53 5.41
N GLY A 251 -25.95 -26.57 6.29
CA GLY A 251 -26.10 -26.05 7.63
C GLY A 251 -24.85 -26.16 8.48
N PHE A 252 -25.00 -25.84 9.74
CA PHE A 252 -23.95 -25.92 10.73
C PHE A 252 -24.51 -26.41 12.07
N GLY A 253 -23.59 -26.81 12.95
CA GLY A 253 -23.95 -27.19 14.33
C GLY A 253 -22.75 -27.06 15.26
N MET A 254 -23.03 -26.97 16.54
CA MET A 254 -22.04 -26.89 17.58
C MET A 254 -22.45 -27.75 18.76
N GLU A 255 -21.47 -28.44 19.36
CA GLU A 255 -21.68 -29.24 20.58
C GLU A 255 -20.60 -28.86 21.60
N CYS A 256 -21.00 -28.30 22.74
CA CYS A 256 -20.13 -28.12 23.88
C CYS A 256 -19.96 -29.41 24.67
N THR A 257 -18.74 -29.82 24.98
CA THR A 257 -18.40 -31.05 25.65
C THR A 257 -17.95 -30.88 27.10
N GLU A 258 -17.78 -29.64 27.61
CA GLU A 258 -17.34 -29.35 28.99
C GLU A 258 -18.13 -28.20 29.64
N MET A 259 -18.16 -28.17 30.99
CA MET A 259 -19.08 -27.36 31.79
C MET A 259 -18.92 -25.84 31.72
N ASP A 260 -17.85 -25.30 31.16
CA ASP A 260 -17.60 -23.85 31.03
C ASP A 260 -17.24 -23.46 29.60
N GLY A 261 -17.45 -24.33 28.62
CA GLY A 261 -17.09 -24.09 27.24
C GLY A 261 -18.21 -23.39 26.46
N LEU A 262 -17.93 -22.24 25.90
CA LEU A 262 -18.74 -21.60 24.86
C LEU A 262 -18.14 -21.94 23.48
N CYS A 263 -18.97 -22.50 22.61
CA CYS A 263 -18.64 -22.63 21.20
C CYS A 263 -19.16 -21.40 20.47
N LEU A 264 -18.25 -20.66 19.85
CA LEU A 264 -18.58 -19.43 19.14
C LEU A 264 -18.35 -19.60 17.65
N THR A 265 -19.26 -19.10 16.84
CA THR A 265 -19.13 -19.01 15.39
C THR A 265 -19.65 -17.65 14.94
N ASP A 266 -18.87 -16.95 14.13
CA ASP A 266 -19.15 -15.58 13.73
C ASP A 266 -19.87 -15.53 12.38
N THR A 267 -19.43 -16.33 11.43
CA THR A 267 -19.92 -16.26 10.06
C THR A 267 -20.16 -17.64 9.49
N PHE A 268 -21.27 -17.81 8.80
CA PHE A 268 -21.52 -18.96 7.92
C PHE A 268 -21.37 -18.53 6.46
N ARG A 269 -20.66 -19.34 5.66
CA ARG A 269 -20.41 -19.05 4.25
C ARG A 269 -20.74 -20.24 3.37
N LEU A 270 -21.43 -19.99 2.29
CA LEU A 270 -21.61 -20.90 1.18
C LEU A 270 -21.10 -20.29 -0.10
N GLN A 271 -20.26 -21.01 -0.82
CA GLN A 271 -19.83 -20.67 -2.17
C GLN A 271 -20.18 -21.81 -3.12
N TYR A 272 -20.90 -21.55 -4.18
CA TYR A 272 -21.31 -22.53 -5.17
C TYR A 272 -21.31 -21.96 -6.58
N THR A 273 -21.26 -22.86 -7.56
CA THR A 273 -21.43 -22.48 -8.96
C THR A 273 -22.91 -22.20 -9.20
N GLY A 274 -23.31 -20.94 -9.25
CA GLY A 274 -24.67 -20.52 -9.56
C GLY A 274 -24.91 -20.41 -11.07
N THR A 275 -26.18 -20.48 -11.48
CA THR A 275 -26.57 -20.22 -12.87
C THR A 275 -26.43 -18.76 -13.28
N THR A 276 -26.30 -17.86 -12.32
CA THR A 276 -26.02 -16.44 -12.51
C THR A 276 -24.65 -16.14 -11.90
N ALA A 277 -23.65 -15.87 -12.74
CA ALA A 277 -22.35 -15.43 -12.28
C ALA A 277 -22.50 -14.11 -11.50
N MET A 278 -22.38 -14.15 -10.17
CA MET A 278 -22.17 -12.94 -9.41
C MET A 278 -20.71 -12.53 -9.57
N GLU A 279 -20.51 -11.42 -10.24
CA GLU A 279 -19.19 -10.82 -10.42
C GLU A 279 -18.70 -10.27 -9.09
N SER A 280 -17.77 -10.96 -8.45
CA SER A 280 -17.07 -10.40 -7.29
C SER A 280 -15.79 -9.72 -7.75
N LYS A 281 -15.70 -8.42 -7.50
CA LYS A 281 -14.49 -7.63 -7.77
C LYS A 281 -13.49 -7.81 -6.63
N PHE A 282 -12.28 -8.22 -6.98
CA PHE A 282 -11.19 -8.39 -6.03
C PHE A 282 -10.06 -7.43 -6.35
N PRO A 283 -9.62 -6.59 -5.39
CA PRO A 283 -8.36 -5.90 -5.53
C PRO A 283 -7.22 -6.92 -5.42
N LEU A 284 -6.38 -6.98 -6.42
CA LEU A 284 -5.17 -7.80 -6.48
C LEU A 284 -3.96 -6.89 -6.39
N LEU A 285 -3.05 -7.18 -5.47
CA LEU A 285 -1.76 -6.50 -5.42
C LEU A 285 -0.83 -7.04 -6.51
N VAL A 286 -0.11 -6.11 -7.13
CA VAL A 286 0.87 -6.39 -8.17
C VAL A 286 2.14 -5.60 -7.84
N ALA A 287 3.30 -6.23 -8.00
CA ALA A 287 4.59 -5.62 -7.76
C ALA A 287 5.57 -5.95 -8.89
N ALA A 288 6.54 -5.08 -9.13
CA ALA A 288 7.68 -5.40 -9.98
C ALA A 288 8.99 -5.25 -9.21
N ALA A 289 9.89 -6.19 -9.44
CA ALA A 289 11.24 -6.20 -8.87
C ALA A 289 12.17 -7.07 -9.72
N GLY A 290 13.40 -6.62 -9.95
CA GLY A 290 14.41 -7.38 -10.69
C GLY A 290 13.95 -7.79 -12.10
N GLY A 291 13.25 -6.93 -12.79
CA GLY A 291 12.77 -7.17 -14.15
C GLY A 291 11.51 -8.04 -14.27
N THR A 292 10.96 -8.53 -13.17
CA THR A 292 9.86 -9.50 -13.15
C THR A 292 8.61 -8.92 -12.50
N LEU A 293 7.44 -9.25 -13.05
CA LEU A 293 6.15 -8.91 -12.48
C LEU A 293 5.69 -10.01 -11.52
N TYR A 294 5.19 -9.61 -10.37
CA TYR A 294 4.65 -10.48 -9.34
C TYR A 294 3.22 -10.08 -9.02
N LYS A 295 2.41 -11.06 -8.68
CA LYS A 295 1.06 -10.86 -8.12
C LYS A 295 0.96 -11.44 -6.72
N GLU A 296 0.06 -10.90 -5.94
CA GLU A 296 -0.28 -11.46 -4.63
C GLU A 296 -0.78 -12.91 -4.78
N GLY A 297 -0.21 -13.80 -3.97
CA GLY A 297 -0.58 -15.21 -3.87
C GLY A 297 -1.34 -15.51 -2.58
N ALA A 298 -1.73 -16.75 -2.41
CA ALA A 298 -2.40 -17.17 -1.18
C ALA A 298 -1.42 -17.21 0.00
N GLY A 299 -1.87 -16.78 1.19
CA GLY A 299 -1.11 -16.88 2.43
C GLY A 299 0.04 -15.88 2.54
N ASP A 300 -0.22 -14.63 2.16
CA ASP A 300 0.75 -13.53 2.24
C ASP A 300 2.07 -13.84 1.50
N THR A 301 1.95 -14.40 0.30
CA THR A 301 3.07 -14.71 -0.59
C THR A 301 2.95 -13.96 -1.91
N TRP A 302 4.06 -13.87 -2.63
CA TRP A 302 4.08 -13.40 -4.00
C TRP A 302 4.25 -14.55 -4.98
N THR A 303 3.58 -14.46 -6.11
CA THR A 303 3.68 -15.42 -7.21
C THR A 303 4.14 -14.70 -8.47
N GLU A 304 5.15 -15.20 -9.11
CA GLU A 304 5.65 -14.66 -10.37
C GLU A 304 4.60 -14.80 -11.48
N VAL A 305 4.44 -13.73 -12.27
CA VAL A 305 3.65 -13.76 -13.50
C VAL A 305 4.59 -14.27 -14.61
N THR A 306 4.39 -15.54 -15.00
CA THR A 306 5.22 -16.15 -16.04
C THR A 306 5.05 -15.42 -17.37
N SER A 307 6.11 -14.82 -17.85
CA SER A 307 6.17 -14.08 -19.12
C SER A 307 7.58 -14.09 -19.65
N ASP A 308 7.72 -14.01 -20.97
CA ASP A 308 9.01 -13.75 -21.63
C ASP A 308 9.35 -12.24 -21.66
N LEU A 309 8.42 -11.38 -21.25
CA LEU A 309 8.60 -9.93 -21.18
C LEU A 309 9.22 -9.52 -19.86
N THR A 310 10.17 -8.61 -19.89
CA THR A 310 10.81 -8.00 -18.73
C THR A 310 10.26 -6.60 -18.48
N ILE A 311 10.29 -6.15 -17.24
CA ILE A 311 9.94 -4.78 -16.82
C ILE A 311 11.24 -4.07 -16.42
N ASN A 312 11.35 -2.77 -16.70
CA ASN A 312 12.53 -2.02 -16.29
C ASN A 312 12.72 -2.11 -14.76
N ASP A 313 13.94 -2.41 -14.32
CA ASP A 313 14.31 -2.59 -12.90
C ASP A 313 15.18 -1.45 -12.36
N ASP A 314 15.66 -0.55 -13.22
CA ASP A 314 16.51 0.57 -12.82
C ASP A 314 15.73 1.81 -12.35
N ARG A 315 14.41 1.84 -12.53
CA ARG A 315 13.59 3.04 -12.31
C ARG A 315 12.25 2.68 -11.69
N GLU A 316 11.72 3.60 -10.91
CA GLU A 316 10.34 3.52 -10.45
C GLU A 316 9.38 3.52 -11.64
N ILE A 317 8.43 2.60 -11.63
CA ILE A 317 7.43 2.41 -12.67
C ILE A 317 6.04 2.61 -12.08
N HIS A 318 5.14 3.20 -12.85
CA HIS A 318 3.74 3.34 -12.49
C HIS A 318 2.84 2.59 -13.45
N GLY A 319 1.79 2.01 -12.89
CA GLY A 319 0.69 1.43 -13.63
C GLY A 319 -0.59 2.23 -13.46
N VAL A 320 -1.53 2.02 -14.34
CA VAL A 320 -2.89 2.54 -14.20
C VAL A 320 -3.90 1.43 -14.41
N GLU A 321 -4.81 1.28 -13.46
CA GLU A 321 -5.94 0.38 -13.59
C GLU A 321 -6.96 0.94 -14.59
N ALA A 322 -7.30 0.16 -15.59
CA ALA A 322 -8.37 0.47 -16.52
C ALA A 322 -9.01 -0.81 -17.05
N PHE A 323 -10.36 -0.87 -17.09
CA PHE A 323 -11.11 -2.00 -17.62
C PHE A 323 -10.64 -3.37 -17.11
N GLN A 324 -10.38 -3.46 -15.80
CA GLN A 324 -9.96 -4.66 -15.08
C GLN A 324 -8.56 -5.18 -15.50
N LYS A 325 -7.74 -4.33 -16.07
CA LYS A 325 -6.34 -4.61 -16.43
C LYS A 325 -5.43 -3.53 -15.87
N LEU A 326 -4.18 -3.88 -15.65
CA LEU A 326 -3.14 -2.94 -15.27
C LEU A 326 -2.31 -2.58 -16.50
N TYR A 327 -2.31 -1.30 -16.84
CA TYR A 327 -1.49 -0.73 -17.92
C TYR A 327 -0.24 -0.13 -17.30
N ILE A 328 0.92 -0.68 -17.67
CA ILE A 328 2.21 -0.34 -17.06
C ILE A 328 2.94 0.58 -18.01
N ALA A 329 3.25 1.78 -17.56
CA ALA A 329 4.08 2.74 -18.27
C ALA A 329 5.55 2.36 -18.12
N ASP A 330 5.96 1.28 -18.78
CA ASP A 330 7.36 0.87 -18.78
C ASP A 330 8.15 1.80 -19.71
N TYR A 331 9.32 2.22 -19.25
CA TYR A 331 10.14 3.18 -19.97
C TYR A 331 11.61 2.99 -19.59
N GLY A 332 12.48 3.48 -20.41
CA GLY A 332 13.93 3.49 -20.16
C GLY A 332 14.72 3.46 -21.43
N ASP A 333 15.83 4.15 -21.43
CA ASP A 333 16.79 4.13 -22.50
C ASP A 333 17.78 3.00 -22.23
N TYR A 334 17.69 1.91 -22.98
CA TYR A 334 18.77 0.93 -23.02
C TYR A 334 20.00 1.45 -23.74
N LEU A 335 19.79 2.44 -24.57
CA LEU A 335 20.81 3.05 -25.36
C LEU A 335 20.63 4.55 -25.37
N THR A 336 21.63 5.30 -24.93
CA THR A 336 21.70 6.75 -25.17
C THR A 336 21.65 7.00 -26.67
N GLU A 337 21.03 8.11 -27.06
CA GLU A 337 20.88 8.50 -28.47
C GLU A 337 22.18 8.34 -29.28
N GLN A 338 22.10 7.56 -30.33
CA GLN A 338 23.17 7.31 -31.28
C GLN A 338 22.87 8.04 -32.59
N THR A 339 23.90 8.48 -33.30
CA THR A 339 23.77 9.28 -34.54
C THR A 339 24.30 8.59 -35.77
N ASP A 340 24.71 7.33 -35.68
CA ASP A 340 25.36 6.55 -36.70
C ASP A 340 24.54 5.38 -37.24
N GLY A 341 23.22 5.38 -36.96
CA GLY A 341 22.32 4.32 -37.39
C GLY A 341 22.26 4.18 -38.91
N VAL A 342 22.26 2.93 -39.37
CA VAL A 342 22.06 2.57 -40.76
C VAL A 342 20.89 1.62 -40.90
N ILE A 343 19.84 2.04 -41.57
CA ILE A 343 18.68 1.21 -41.89
C ILE A 343 18.92 0.57 -43.24
N GLY A 344 18.85 -0.76 -43.30
CA GLY A 344 19.15 -1.54 -44.49
C GLY A 344 18.50 -2.91 -44.52
N GLY A 345 19.17 -3.88 -45.14
CA GLY A 345 18.63 -5.22 -45.35
C GLY A 345 17.77 -5.33 -46.62
N ALA A 346 17.38 -6.54 -46.99
CA ALA A 346 16.61 -6.80 -48.23
C ALA A 346 15.22 -6.14 -48.26
N SER A 347 14.66 -5.82 -47.08
CA SER A 347 13.34 -5.20 -46.96
C SER A 347 13.36 -3.94 -46.06
N TYR A 348 14.54 -3.36 -45.84
CA TYR A 348 14.72 -2.19 -44.96
C TYR A 348 14.16 -2.43 -43.56
N THR A 349 14.42 -3.63 -43.04
CA THR A 349 13.99 -4.08 -41.68
C THR A 349 15.14 -4.26 -40.70
N GLU A 350 16.34 -3.80 -41.05
CA GLU A 350 17.53 -3.99 -40.27
C GLU A 350 18.15 -2.65 -39.83
N LEU A 351 18.51 -2.52 -38.56
CA LEU A 351 19.30 -1.40 -38.04
C LEU A 351 20.68 -1.91 -37.62
N THR A 352 21.71 -1.21 -38.11
CA THR A 352 23.09 -1.40 -37.67
C THR A 352 23.68 -0.08 -37.21
N SER A 353 24.68 -0.12 -36.34
CA SER A 353 25.42 1.05 -35.87
C SER A 353 26.88 0.66 -35.72
N ALA A 354 27.79 1.54 -36.14
CA ALA A 354 29.23 1.33 -35.99
C ALA A 354 29.70 1.54 -34.54
N SER A 355 28.97 2.31 -33.77
CA SER A 355 29.24 2.56 -32.38
C SER A 355 28.88 1.37 -31.46
N ILE A 356 28.06 0.44 -31.93
CA ILE A 356 27.58 -0.71 -31.16
C ILE A 356 28.23 -1.98 -31.72
N ALA A 357 29.19 -2.50 -30.97
CA ALA A 357 29.94 -3.69 -31.37
C ALA A 357 29.13 -4.97 -31.23
N ASP A 358 28.25 -5.04 -30.24
CA ASP A 358 27.41 -6.20 -29.94
C ASP A 358 26.09 -5.75 -29.30
N TRP A 359 24.99 -5.84 -30.01
CA TRP A 359 23.66 -5.50 -29.55
C TRP A 359 23.14 -6.43 -28.45
N THR A 360 23.58 -7.71 -28.47
CA THR A 360 23.16 -8.69 -27.47
C THR A 360 23.74 -8.41 -26.08
N ALA A 361 24.81 -7.60 -26.01
CA ALA A 361 25.44 -7.18 -24.75
C ALA A 361 24.71 -6.03 -24.05
N LEU A 362 23.71 -5.42 -24.73
CA LEU A 362 23.02 -4.23 -24.24
C LEU A 362 21.69 -4.53 -23.53
N SER A 363 21.39 -5.79 -23.26
CA SER A 363 20.12 -6.21 -22.63
C SER A 363 18.87 -5.75 -23.40
N ILE A 364 18.99 -5.51 -24.70
CA ILE A 364 17.88 -5.17 -25.61
C ILE A 364 17.16 -6.47 -25.99
N ASP A 365 15.84 -6.43 -25.96
CA ASP A 365 14.99 -7.58 -26.23
C ASP A 365 13.95 -7.28 -27.33
N THR A 366 13.15 -8.28 -27.68
CA THR A 366 12.08 -8.14 -28.68
C THR A 366 10.85 -7.38 -28.18
N ASP A 367 10.82 -7.05 -26.91
CA ASP A 367 9.80 -6.20 -26.28
C ASP A 367 10.20 -4.71 -26.22
N ASP A 368 11.37 -4.37 -26.76
CA ASP A 368 11.83 -3.00 -26.92
C ASP A 368 11.51 -2.47 -28.32
N ASP A 369 11.47 -1.14 -28.45
CA ASP A 369 11.24 -0.44 -29.69
C ASP A 369 12.41 0.47 -30.06
N VAL A 370 12.78 0.49 -31.35
CA VAL A 370 13.71 1.48 -31.87
C VAL A 370 12.94 2.74 -32.22
N VAL A 371 13.32 3.87 -31.63
CA VAL A 371 12.82 5.19 -32.01
C VAL A 371 13.84 5.89 -32.88
N VAL A 372 13.54 6.04 -34.16
CA VAL A 372 14.34 6.85 -35.09
C VAL A 372 13.87 8.29 -34.96
N VAL A 373 14.74 9.14 -34.41
CA VAL A 373 14.45 10.55 -34.11
C VAL A 373 14.63 11.41 -35.38
N SER A 374 15.68 11.14 -36.15
CA SER A 374 16.02 11.83 -37.38
C SER A 374 16.87 10.93 -38.26
N ASP A 375 16.71 11.04 -39.56
CA ASP A 375 17.51 10.34 -40.60
C ASP A 375 18.13 11.30 -41.60
N GLY A 376 18.20 12.59 -41.29
CA GLY A 376 18.71 13.64 -42.12
C GLY A 376 17.59 14.48 -42.76
N THR A 377 17.79 14.98 -43.95
CA THR A 377 16.84 15.88 -44.59
C THR A 377 16.56 15.46 -46.02
N PRO A 378 15.33 15.09 -46.39
CA PRO A 378 14.12 14.99 -45.53
C PRO A 378 14.11 13.74 -44.70
N ASP A 379 13.50 13.82 -43.48
CA ASP A 379 13.28 12.66 -42.60
C ASP A 379 12.31 11.68 -43.28
N THR A 380 12.81 10.55 -43.71
CA THR A 380 12.03 9.54 -44.47
C THR A 380 11.72 8.29 -43.67
N VAL A 381 12.53 7.99 -42.65
CA VAL A 381 12.40 6.79 -41.79
C VAL A 381 12.19 7.15 -40.32
N LYS A 382 11.87 8.41 -40.03
CA LYS A 382 11.50 8.81 -38.67
C LYS A 382 10.27 8.03 -38.21
N GLY A 383 10.38 7.36 -37.06
CA GLY A 383 9.28 6.55 -36.53
C GLY A 383 9.71 5.63 -35.40
N VAL A 384 8.77 4.82 -34.95
CA VAL A 384 8.96 3.78 -33.93
C VAL A 384 8.87 2.42 -34.62
N TYR A 385 9.85 1.57 -34.36
CA TYR A 385 9.98 0.25 -35.02
C TYR A 385 10.11 -0.83 -33.95
N ALA A 386 9.12 -1.71 -33.87
CA ALA A 386 9.16 -2.85 -32.96
C ALA A 386 10.26 -3.84 -33.35
N ILE A 387 11.05 -4.26 -32.40
CA ILE A 387 12.15 -5.20 -32.59
C ILE A 387 11.57 -6.62 -32.71
N SER A 388 11.94 -7.32 -33.76
CA SER A 388 11.56 -8.73 -33.95
C SER A 388 12.69 -9.71 -33.68
N ALA A 389 13.95 -9.26 -33.74
CA ALA A 389 15.10 -10.05 -33.38
C ALA A 389 16.32 -9.19 -33.02
N VAL A 390 17.10 -9.64 -32.03
CA VAL A 390 18.36 -9.05 -31.61
C VAL A 390 19.48 -10.01 -32.00
N ALA A 391 20.46 -9.53 -32.78
CA ALA A 391 21.66 -10.29 -33.11
C ALA A 391 22.89 -9.41 -32.87
N ALA A 392 24.05 -10.00 -32.57
CA ALA A 392 25.24 -9.23 -32.23
C ALA A 392 25.57 -8.06 -33.15
N ALA A 393 25.32 -8.20 -34.44
CA ALA A 393 25.65 -7.17 -35.43
C ALA A 393 24.49 -6.22 -35.81
N LYS A 394 23.23 -6.51 -35.40
CA LYS A 394 22.06 -5.75 -35.85
C LYS A 394 20.80 -6.02 -35.03
N LEU A 395 19.88 -5.07 -35.07
CA LEU A 395 18.48 -5.26 -34.70
C LEU A 395 17.65 -5.51 -35.97
N THR A 396 16.60 -6.34 -35.87
CA THR A 396 15.66 -6.58 -36.97
C THR A 396 14.29 -6.09 -36.50
N PHE A 397 13.58 -5.36 -37.37
CA PHE A 397 12.25 -4.83 -37.13
C PHE A 397 11.15 -5.78 -37.60
N THR A 398 10.00 -5.68 -36.97
CA THR A 398 8.78 -6.36 -37.39
C THR A 398 8.21 -5.76 -38.69
N ALA A 399 8.31 -4.44 -38.85
CA ALA A 399 7.81 -3.70 -40.01
C ALA A 399 8.97 -3.08 -40.80
N THR A 400 8.78 -2.91 -42.10
CA THR A 400 9.75 -2.24 -42.97
C THR A 400 9.78 -0.73 -42.76
N ALA A 401 10.95 -0.12 -42.76
CA ALA A 401 11.12 1.33 -42.81
C ALA A 401 10.84 1.93 -44.20
N GLY A 402 10.69 1.10 -45.23
CA GLY A 402 10.31 1.50 -46.54
C GLY A 402 11.48 1.95 -47.43
N VAL A 403 12.52 2.55 -46.89
CA VAL A 403 13.71 3.02 -47.61
C VAL A 403 14.97 2.79 -46.79
N ALA A 404 16.11 2.75 -47.44
CA ALA A 404 17.40 2.74 -46.79
C ALA A 404 17.74 4.14 -46.26
N ALA A 405 18.34 4.21 -45.05
CA ALA A 405 18.81 5.47 -44.48
C ALA A 405 20.17 5.28 -43.79
N THR A 406 20.97 6.32 -43.76
CA THR A 406 22.29 6.32 -43.13
C THR A 406 22.48 7.56 -42.28
N GLY A 407 23.19 7.45 -41.16
CA GLY A 407 23.37 8.55 -40.22
C GLY A 407 22.08 8.85 -39.45
N CYS A 408 21.27 7.83 -39.19
CA CYS A 408 20.05 7.97 -38.42
C CYS A 408 20.42 8.26 -36.95
N THR A 409 19.74 9.25 -36.39
CA THR A 409 19.71 9.45 -34.94
C THR A 409 18.63 8.54 -34.37
N PHE A 410 19.02 7.63 -33.52
CA PHE A 410 18.09 6.64 -32.94
C PHE A 410 18.39 6.34 -31.46
N ARG A 411 17.43 5.76 -30.81
CA ARG A 411 17.55 5.19 -29.46
C ARG A 411 16.65 3.96 -29.36
N VAL A 412 16.85 3.16 -28.33
CA VAL A 412 16.00 2.01 -28.03
C VAL A 412 15.23 2.28 -26.75
N GLU A 413 13.92 2.20 -26.81
CA GLU A 413 13.02 2.48 -25.71
C GLU A 413 12.11 1.30 -25.45
N ARG A 414 11.73 1.10 -24.18
CA ARG A 414 10.73 0.11 -23.80
C ARG A 414 9.31 0.57 -24.13
N GLY A 415 8.52 -0.37 -24.63
CA GLY A 415 7.08 -0.19 -24.84
C GLY A 415 6.28 -0.42 -23.55
N PRO A 416 5.13 0.28 -23.40
CA PRO A 416 4.22 0.02 -22.30
C PRO A 416 3.62 -1.38 -22.38
N LYS A 417 3.30 -1.96 -21.22
CA LYS A 417 2.78 -3.32 -21.08
C LYS A 417 1.38 -3.34 -20.49
N VAL A 418 0.68 -4.42 -20.68
CA VAL A 418 -0.63 -4.67 -20.08
C VAL A 418 -0.63 -6.02 -19.37
N TYR A 419 -0.99 -5.99 -18.09
CA TYR A 419 -1.23 -7.18 -17.31
C TYR A 419 -2.72 -7.45 -17.20
N ASP A 420 -3.15 -8.64 -17.61
CA ASP A 420 -4.52 -9.13 -17.49
C ASP A 420 -4.58 -10.15 -16.35
N PRO A 421 -5.13 -9.78 -15.17
CA PRO A 421 -5.18 -10.66 -14.02
C PRO A 421 -6.12 -11.86 -14.23
N SER A 422 -7.14 -11.74 -15.09
CA SER A 422 -8.08 -12.83 -15.35
C SER A 422 -7.45 -13.94 -16.19
N ALA A 423 -6.64 -13.58 -17.18
CA ALA A 423 -5.87 -14.51 -18.00
C ALA A 423 -4.51 -14.84 -17.36
N ASN A 424 -4.08 -14.06 -16.38
CA ASN A 424 -2.74 -14.10 -15.77
C ASN A 424 -1.62 -13.98 -16.81
N THR A 425 -1.74 -12.99 -17.70
CA THR A 425 -0.79 -12.75 -18.79
C THR A 425 -0.26 -11.33 -18.78
N LEU A 426 1.04 -11.18 -18.98
CA LEU A 426 1.69 -9.91 -19.26
C LEU A 426 1.97 -9.86 -20.77
N ALA A 427 1.58 -8.79 -21.44
CA ALA A 427 1.76 -8.60 -22.87
C ALA A 427 2.18 -7.17 -23.20
N LEU A 428 2.84 -6.94 -24.32
CA LEU A 428 3.04 -5.60 -24.87
C LEU A 428 1.68 -4.95 -25.17
N LEU A 429 1.57 -3.68 -24.90
CA LEU A 429 0.42 -2.89 -25.31
C LEU A 429 0.52 -2.60 -26.80
N ALA A 430 -0.08 -3.45 -27.63
CA ALA A 430 -0.07 -3.31 -29.07
C ALA A 430 -1.20 -2.40 -29.56
N ALA A 431 -0.91 -1.50 -30.50
CA ALA A 431 -1.93 -0.69 -31.15
C ALA A 431 -2.80 -1.54 -32.06
N THR A 432 -4.13 -1.40 -31.96
CA THR A 432 -5.09 -2.01 -32.90
C THR A 432 -5.41 -1.09 -34.09
N ALA A 433 -5.15 0.22 -33.95
CA ALA A 433 -5.30 1.22 -34.99
C ALA A 433 -4.35 2.40 -34.75
N GLY A 434 -3.91 3.04 -35.84
CA GLY A 434 -3.02 4.19 -35.79
C GLY A 434 -1.63 3.87 -36.37
N ALA A 435 -1.17 4.66 -37.32
CA ALA A 435 0.09 4.42 -38.03
C ALA A 435 1.35 4.61 -37.17
N LEU A 436 1.23 5.39 -36.07
CA LEU A 436 2.36 5.68 -35.18
C LEU A 436 2.45 4.70 -34.01
N GLY A 437 1.51 3.75 -33.90
CA GLY A 437 1.50 2.80 -32.78
C GLY A 437 1.17 3.41 -31.40
N VAL A 438 1.45 2.66 -30.35
CA VAL A 438 1.36 3.10 -28.95
C VAL A 438 2.56 4.01 -28.64
N PRO A 439 2.38 5.11 -27.88
CA PRO A 439 3.52 5.91 -27.44
C PRO A 439 4.47 5.09 -26.56
N VAL A 440 5.75 5.05 -26.91
CA VAL A 440 6.80 4.34 -26.18
C VAL A 440 7.66 5.31 -25.37
N GLY A 441 8.41 4.81 -24.38
CA GLY A 441 9.33 5.60 -23.57
C GLY A 441 8.65 6.68 -22.71
N CYS A 442 7.37 6.52 -22.39
CA CYS A 442 6.59 7.45 -21.58
C CYS A 442 6.56 7.00 -20.12
N PRO A 443 7.19 7.73 -19.18
CA PRO A 443 7.21 7.38 -17.76
C PRO A 443 5.89 7.64 -17.04
N CYS A 444 5.00 8.44 -17.63
CA CYS A 444 3.78 8.90 -17.00
C CYS A 444 2.55 8.37 -17.72
N SER A 445 1.61 7.84 -16.97
CA SER A 445 0.30 7.44 -17.49
C SER A 445 -0.82 7.71 -16.49
N CYS A 446 -2.02 7.95 -17.01
CA CYS A 446 -3.24 7.97 -16.20
C CYS A 446 -4.45 7.57 -17.07
N LEU A 447 -5.58 7.27 -16.40
CA LEU A 447 -6.87 7.07 -17.07
C LEU A 447 -7.70 8.34 -16.95
N TYR A 448 -8.00 9.01 -18.04
CA TYR A 448 -8.83 10.20 -18.09
C TYR A 448 -9.99 10.06 -19.06
N ARG A 449 -11.22 10.15 -18.59
CA ARG A 449 -12.46 10.03 -19.40
C ARG A 449 -12.48 8.78 -20.30
N GLY A 450 -12.03 7.63 -19.76
CA GLY A 450 -11.95 6.38 -20.52
C GLY A 450 -10.84 6.34 -21.58
N ARG A 451 -9.87 7.24 -21.51
CA ARG A 451 -8.68 7.31 -22.37
C ARG A 451 -7.42 7.01 -21.56
N LEU A 452 -6.54 6.19 -22.09
CA LEU A 452 -5.20 6.03 -21.55
C LEU A 452 -4.34 7.21 -22.02
N VAL A 453 -3.82 7.95 -21.08
CA VAL A 453 -2.98 9.13 -21.32
C VAL A 453 -1.54 8.77 -21.06
N PHE A 454 -0.64 9.12 -22.00
CA PHE A 454 0.80 9.01 -21.85
C PHE A 454 1.46 10.38 -22.02
N ALA A 455 2.53 10.61 -21.28
CA ALA A 455 3.35 11.81 -21.42
C ALA A 455 4.78 11.61 -20.87
N GLY A 456 5.64 12.60 -21.08
CA GLY A 456 6.98 12.63 -20.53
C GLY A 456 8.03 11.88 -21.33
N ASN A 457 7.74 11.48 -22.58
CA ASN A 457 8.73 10.86 -23.45
C ASN A 457 9.96 11.77 -23.63
N MET A 458 11.15 11.21 -23.48
CA MET A 458 12.39 12.00 -23.54
C MET A 458 12.66 12.62 -24.94
N ALA A 459 12.14 12.02 -26.04
CA ALA A 459 12.30 12.58 -27.39
C ALA A 459 11.42 13.81 -27.63
N ASP A 460 10.21 13.82 -27.07
CA ASP A 460 9.31 14.95 -27.18
C ASP A 460 8.64 15.19 -25.80
N PRO A 461 9.39 15.73 -24.83
CA PRO A 461 8.94 15.81 -23.45
C PRO A 461 7.77 16.78 -23.24
N HIS A 462 7.44 17.58 -24.24
CA HIS A 462 6.31 18.51 -24.27
C HIS A 462 5.02 17.87 -24.80
N MET A 463 5.12 16.65 -25.31
CA MET A 463 4.00 15.94 -25.88
C MET A 463 3.23 15.14 -24.85
N TRP A 464 1.96 14.99 -25.11
CA TRP A 464 1.06 14.06 -24.48
C TRP A 464 0.20 13.36 -25.53
N TRP A 465 -0.20 12.14 -25.25
CA TRP A 465 -1.00 11.28 -26.11
C TRP A 465 -2.15 10.69 -25.33
N MET A 466 -3.29 10.58 -25.98
CA MET A 466 -4.48 9.94 -25.44
C MET A 466 -5.02 8.92 -26.44
N SER A 467 -5.30 7.72 -25.98
CA SER A 467 -5.98 6.71 -26.77
C SER A 467 -7.40 7.14 -27.14
N LYS A 468 -8.05 6.40 -28.03
CA LYS A 468 -9.49 6.52 -28.26
C LYS A 468 -10.24 6.21 -26.97
N GLN A 469 -11.34 6.93 -26.73
CA GLN A 469 -12.22 6.71 -25.58
C GLN A 469 -12.76 5.27 -25.58
N ASP A 470 -12.69 4.63 -24.43
CA ASP A 470 -13.11 3.23 -24.17
C ASP A 470 -12.42 2.16 -25.06
N THR A 471 -11.38 2.56 -25.81
CA THR A 471 -10.56 1.66 -26.62
C THR A 471 -9.10 2.02 -26.46
N LEU A 472 -8.47 1.51 -25.40
CA LEU A 472 -7.13 1.92 -24.95
C LEU A 472 -5.99 1.50 -25.89
N THR A 473 -6.29 0.69 -26.90
CA THR A 473 -5.35 0.23 -27.93
C THR A 473 -5.48 0.97 -29.26
N ASP A 474 -6.44 1.89 -29.41
CA ASP A 474 -6.62 2.67 -30.64
C ASP A 474 -5.92 4.04 -30.53
N TYR A 475 -4.89 4.25 -31.35
CA TYR A 475 -4.09 5.49 -31.42
C TYR A 475 -4.18 6.14 -32.82
N ASN A 476 -5.34 5.99 -33.47
CA ASN A 476 -5.59 6.65 -34.76
C ASN A 476 -5.96 8.13 -34.58
N TYR A 477 -4.97 9.00 -34.70
CA TYR A 477 -5.15 10.45 -34.56
C TYR A 477 -5.83 11.11 -35.78
N GLU A 478 -5.93 10.41 -36.92
CA GLU A 478 -6.56 10.89 -38.17
C GLU A 478 -8.07 10.58 -38.19
N ALA A 479 -8.58 9.79 -37.28
CA ALA A 479 -10.01 9.49 -37.20
C ALA A 479 -10.83 10.77 -36.96
N THR A 480 -12.07 10.77 -37.46
CA THR A 480 -12.96 11.95 -37.38
C THR A 480 -14.08 11.83 -36.35
N ASP A 481 -14.19 10.70 -35.69
CA ASP A 481 -15.17 10.47 -34.64
C ASP A 481 -14.86 11.29 -33.34
N ALA A 482 -15.88 11.63 -32.58
CA ALA A 482 -15.76 12.47 -31.39
C ALA A 482 -14.90 11.79 -30.29
N GLY A 483 -14.86 10.47 -30.23
CA GLY A 483 -14.08 9.70 -29.29
C GLY A 483 -12.65 9.38 -29.75
N ARG A 484 -12.20 9.87 -30.89
CA ARG A 484 -10.89 9.53 -31.50
C ARG A 484 -9.72 9.72 -30.55
N ALA A 485 -8.62 9.04 -30.86
CA ALA A 485 -7.34 9.31 -30.23
C ALA A 485 -6.88 10.76 -30.52
N VAL A 486 -6.10 11.33 -29.62
CA VAL A 486 -5.62 12.71 -29.76
C VAL A 486 -4.21 12.85 -29.15
N ALA A 487 -3.42 13.71 -29.74
CA ALA A 487 -2.10 14.05 -29.24
C ALA A 487 -1.92 15.58 -29.18
N GLY A 488 -0.96 16.05 -28.43
CA GLY A 488 -0.68 17.48 -28.30
C GLY A 488 -0.39 18.21 -29.63
N THR A 489 0.02 17.48 -30.67
CA THR A 489 0.20 18.03 -32.03
C THR A 489 -1.10 18.14 -32.82
N SER A 490 -2.10 17.34 -32.54
CA SER A 490 -3.37 17.26 -33.25
C SER A 490 -4.55 17.85 -32.51
N ALA A 491 -4.38 18.18 -31.21
CA ALA A 491 -5.41 18.78 -30.38
C ALA A 491 -5.41 20.32 -30.48
N ASP A 492 -6.59 20.93 -30.43
CA ASP A 492 -6.74 22.38 -30.26
C ASP A 492 -6.08 22.89 -28.96
N ALA A 493 -5.92 22.02 -27.96
CA ALA A 493 -5.26 22.30 -26.69
C ALA A 493 -3.74 22.55 -26.83
N GLY A 494 -3.10 21.94 -27.86
CA GLY A 494 -1.66 22.13 -28.12
C GLY A 494 -0.72 21.35 -27.22
N LYS A 495 0.58 21.57 -27.37
CA LYS A 495 1.65 20.99 -26.55
C LYS A 495 1.80 21.74 -25.22
N LEU A 496 2.44 21.07 -24.25
CA LEU A 496 2.84 21.67 -22.98
C LEU A 496 4.01 22.67 -23.21
N GLY A 497 4.11 23.65 -22.33
CA GLY A 497 5.19 24.65 -22.37
C GLY A 497 6.53 24.14 -21.84
N GLU A 498 6.52 23.06 -21.05
CA GLU A 498 7.70 22.46 -20.38
C GLU A 498 7.61 20.93 -20.42
N PRO A 499 8.74 20.22 -20.15
CA PRO A 499 8.75 18.77 -20.00
C PRO A 499 7.76 18.30 -18.95
N CYS A 500 6.93 17.31 -19.31
CA CYS A 500 5.98 16.67 -18.39
C CYS A 500 6.69 15.64 -17.53
N ILE A 501 6.46 15.72 -16.21
CA ILE A 501 7.03 14.82 -15.20
C ILE A 501 5.96 13.90 -14.61
N ALA A 502 4.72 14.39 -14.49
CA ALA A 502 3.59 13.62 -13.94
C ALA A 502 2.30 13.92 -14.68
N VAL A 503 1.46 12.91 -14.84
CA VAL A 503 0.10 13.05 -15.41
C VAL A 503 -0.89 12.49 -14.41
N ILE A 504 -1.88 13.31 -14.03
CA ILE A 504 -2.80 12.99 -12.95
C ILE A 504 -4.25 13.21 -13.40
N SER A 505 -5.04 12.17 -13.39
CA SER A 505 -6.49 12.27 -13.56
C SER A 505 -7.09 12.83 -12.27
N HIS A 506 -7.38 14.13 -12.23
CA HIS A 506 -7.83 14.80 -11.02
C HIS A 506 -9.32 14.53 -10.74
N ASN A 507 -10.10 14.57 -11.78
CA ASN A 507 -11.52 14.17 -11.80
C ASN A 507 -11.98 13.99 -13.25
N ASP A 508 -13.27 13.72 -13.48
CA ASP A 508 -13.82 13.47 -14.81
C ASP A 508 -13.65 14.62 -15.80
N ASP A 509 -13.46 15.84 -15.32
CA ASP A 509 -13.34 17.05 -16.16
C ASP A 509 -11.95 17.67 -16.14
N LEU A 510 -11.02 17.18 -15.32
CA LEU A 510 -9.72 17.79 -15.11
C LEU A 510 -8.60 16.74 -15.18
N CYS A 511 -7.71 16.90 -16.15
CA CYS A 511 -6.45 16.18 -16.22
C CYS A 511 -5.30 17.15 -15.97
N LEU A 512 -4.45 16.86 -14.98
CA LEU A 512 -3.31 17.68 -14.60
C LEU A 512 -2.05 17.14 -15.24
N PHE A 513 -1.22 18.06 -15.72
CA PHE A 513 0.13 17.76 -16.19
C PHE A 513 1.11 18.54 -15.31
N GLY A 514 1.83 17.81 -14.47
CA GLY A 514 2.92 18.34 -13.66
C GLY A 514 4.18 18.41 -14.50
N CYS A 515 4.64 19.63 -14.77
CA CYS A 515 5.91 19.86 -15.44
C CYS A 515 6.99 20.19 -14.40
N THR A 516 8.23 20.40 -14.86
CA THR A 516 9.37 20.67 -13.99
C THR A 516 9.17 21.89 -13.10
N ASN A 517 8.67 23.01 -13.67
CA ASN A 517 8.45 24.26 -12.93
C ASN A 517 7.03 24.81 -13.11
N SER A 518 6.18 24.15 -13.83
CA SER A 518 4.80 24.60 -14.08
C SER A 518 3.79 23.49 -13.91
N LEU A 519 2.54 23.87 -13.62
CA LEU A 519 1.41 22.97 -13.51
C LEU A 519 0.35 23.38 -14.51
N TRP A 520 -0.06 22.44 -15.33
CA TRP A 520 -1.07 22.63 -16.36
C TRP A 520 -2.30 21.79 -16.08
N VAL A 521 -3.44 22.25 -16.53
CA VAL A 521 -4.72 21.51 -16.45
C VAL A 521 -5.40 21.51 -17.80
N LEU A 522 -5.77 20.33 -18.27
CA LEU A 522 -6.72 20.15 -19.36
C LEU A 522 -8.14 20.09 -18.76
N ARG A 523 -9.00 21.02 -19.18
CA ARG A 523 -10.40 21.07 -18.78
C ARG A 523 -11.29 20.58 -19.91
N GLY A 524 -12.11 19.56 -19.62
CA GLY A 524 -13.01 18.96 -20.56
C GLY A 524 -12.36 17.93 -21.47
N ASP A 525 -13.01 17.63 -22.59
CA ASP A 525 -12.53 16.63 -23.55
C ASP A 525 -11.55 17.24 -24.56
N ALA A 526 -10.39 16.63 -24.69
CA ALA A 526 -9.35 17.11 -25.61
C ALA A 526 -9.76 17.11 -27.11
N THR A 527 -10.78 16.31 -27.49
CA THR A 527 -11.32 16.25 -28.84
C THR A 527 -12.49 17.17 -29.09
N TYR A 528 -13.09 17.73 -28.03
CA TYR A 528 -14.32 18.50 -28.11
C TYR A 528 -14.26 19.78 -27.27
N GLY A 529 -13.42 20.72 -27.67
CA GLY A 529 -13.34 22.04 -27.05
C GLY A 529 -12.61 22.08 -25.70
N GLY A 530 -11.88 21.02 -25.35
CA GLY A 530 -11.03 21.01 -24.14
C GLY A 530 -9.93 22.06 -24.25
N GLN A 531 -9.63 22.70 -23.10
CA GLN A 531 -8.62 23.76 -23.03
C GLN A 531 -7.51 23.40 -22.08
N LEU A 532 -6.28 23.52 -22.54
CA LEU A 532 -5.10 23.42 -21.72
C LEU A 532 -4.78 24.79 -21.11
N GLN A 533 -4.82 24.87 -19.81
CA GLN A 533 -4.59 26.11 -19.06
C GLN A 533 -3.41 25.93 -18.10
N ASN A 534 -2.57 26.94 -18.02
CA ASN A 534 -1.49 26.98 -17.03
C ASN A 534 -2.07 27.43 -15.68
N LEU A 535 -1.93 26.58 -14.66
CA LEU A 535 -2.34 26.88 -13.27
C LEU A 535 -1.24 27.62 -12.49
N SER A 536 0.03 27.28 -12.77
CA SER A 536 1.18 27.91 -12.13
C SER A 536 2.39 27.90 -13.06
N HIS A 537 3.08 29.02 -13.14
CA HIS A 537 4.32 29.18 -13.90
C HIS A 537 5.59 28.91 -13.08
N GLU A 538 5.48 28.67 -11.76
CA GLU A 538 6.62 28.55 -10.85
C GLU A 538 6.56 27.27 -9.99
N VAL A 539 5.44 26.58 -9.98
CA VAL A 539 5.23 25.40 -9.14
C VAL A 539 4.89 24.22 -10.03
N GLY A 540 5.79 23.27 -10.13
CA GLY A 540 5.65 22.01 -10.86
C GLY A 540 5.64 20.82 -9.93
N ILE A 541 5.81 19.61 -10.46
CA ILE A 541 5.89 18.35 -9.71
C ILE A 541 7.28 17.75 -9.93
N VAL A 542 7.96 17.34 -8.84
CA VAL A 542 9.37 16.91 -8.92
C VAL A 542 9.55 15.51 -9.48
N ASP A 543 8.59 14.61 -9.28
CA ASP A 543 8.65 13.23 -9.74
C ASP A 543 7.24 12.69 -10.01
N LYS A 544 7.12 11.62 -10.79
CA LYS A 544 5.83 11.00 -11.14
C LYS A 544 5.08 10.42 -9.94
N GLY A 545 5.79 9.92 -8.91
CA GLY A 545 5.24 9.44 -7.64
C GLY A 545 5.10 10.53 -6.57
N ALA A 546 5.48 11.77 -6.87
CA ALA A 546 5.55 12.86 -5.91
C ALA A 546 4.20 13.54 -5.62
N TRP A 547 3.11 12.77 -5.56
CA TRP A 547 1.76 13.29 -5.29
C TRP A 547 0.86 12.26 -4.59
N ALA A 548 -0.13 12.74 -3.86
CA ALA A 548 -1.14 11.92 -3.19
C ALA A 548 -2.46 12.67 -3.06
N TYR A 549 -3.58 11.95 -3.00
CA TYR A 549 -4.89 12.53 -2.73
C TYR A 549 -5.28 12.43 -1.26
N THR A 550 -5.81 13.52 -0.75
CA THR A 550 -6.56 13.48 0.51
C THR A 550 -7.95 12.85 0.26
N PRO A 551 -8.62 12.32 1.31
CA PRO A 551 -9.98 11.77 1.19
C PRO A 551 -11.03 12.78 0.68
N TRP A 552 -10.72 14.06 0.73
CA TRP A 552 -11.61 15.15 0.29
C TRP A 552 -11.35 15.61 -1.15
N GLY A 553 -10.45 14.93 -1.87
CA GLY A 553 -10.11 15.21 -3.25
C GLY A 553 -9.11 16.37 -3.44
N GLU A 554 -8.47 16.86 -2.36
CA GLU A 554 -7.31 17.76 -2.52
C GLU A 554 -6.10 16.97 -2.96
N LEU A 555 -5.37 17.48 -3.94
CA LEU A 555 -4.09 16.94 -4.39
C LEU A 555 -2.98 17.55 -3.57
N LEU A 556 -2.19 16.71 -2.89
CA LEU A 556 -0.92 17.07 -2.28
C LEU A 556 0.20 16.66 -3.22
N PHE A 557 1.20 17.51 -3.42
CA PHE A 557 2.33 17.18 -4.27
C PHE A 557 3.60 17.92 -3.84
N LEU A 558 4.75 17.30 -4.12
CA LEU A 558 6.03 17.90 -3.88
C LEU A 558 6.50 18.66 -5.13
N SER A 559 6.83 19.91 -4.94
CA SER A 559 7.49 20.77 -5.91
C SER A 559 8.94 21.01 -5.49
N ARG A 560 9.74 21.57 -6.37
CA ARG A 560 11.10 22.01 -6.05
C ARG A 560 11.17 23.06 -4.93
N ASP A 561 10.07 23.76 -4.68
CA ASP A 561 9.92 24.78 -3.62
C ASP A 561 9.22 24.24 -2.35
N GLY A 562 8.99 22.92 -2.27
CA GLY A 562 8.40 22.28 -1.10
C GLY A 562 7.06 21.59 -1.36
N LEU A 563 6.35 21.26 -0.29
CA LEU A 563 5.04 20.60 -0.34
C LEU A 563 3.93 21.62 -0.60
N TYR A 564 3.06 21.29 -1.55
CA TYR A 564 1.89 22.08 -1.95
C TYR A 564 0.58 21.28 -1.88
N SER A 565 -0.52 21.98 -1.74
CA SER A 565 -1.87 21.45 -1.93
C SER A 565 -2.61 22.19 -3.05
N LEU A 566 -3.37 21.44 -3.84
CA LEU A 566 -4.28 21.95 -4.86
C LEU A 566 -5.71 21.51 -4.51
N ALA A 567 -6.61 22.46 -4.45
CA ALA A 567 -8.02 22.20 -4.15
C ALA A 567 -8.68 21.32 -5.23
N ALA A 568 -9.69 20.53 -4.84
CA ALA A 568 -10.40 19.57 -5.69
C ALA A 568 -10.95 20.13 -7.01
N GLY A 569 -11.25 21.43 -7.08
CA GLY A 569 -11.72 22.10 -8.29
C GLY A 569 -10.64 22.63 -9.21
N ALA A 570 -9.35 22.60 -8.78
CA ALA A 570 -8.20 23.19 -9.48
C ALA A 570 -8.45 24.63 -10.01
N ASN A 571 -9.21 25.43 -9.26
CA ASN A 571 -9.61 26.80 -9.64
C ASN A 571 -8.74 27.90 -9.04
N THR A 572 -7.79 27.51 -8.19
CA THR A 572 -6.91 28.41 -7.47
C THR A 572 -5.46 27.96 -7.65
N PHE A 573 -4.51 28.87 -7.40
CA PHE A 573 -3.11 28.50 -7.34
C PHE A 573 -2.85 27.47 -6.26
N PRO A 574 -1.88 26.56 -6.45
CA PRO A 574 -1.43 25.67 -5.41
C PRO A 574 -1.00 26.43 -4.15
N LYS A 575 -1.41 25.96 -2.99
CA LYS A 575 -1.05 26.54 -1.69
C LYS A 575 0.16 25.83 -1.11
N SER A 576 1.22 26.58 -0.78
CA SER A 576 2.37 26.03 -0.05
C SER A 576 1.99 25.61 1.37
N LEU A 577 2.42 24.43 1.78
CA LEU A 577 2.23 23.88 3.13
C LEU A 577 3.52 23.89 3.93
N SER A 578 4.68 23.70 3.29
CA SER A 578 5.97 23.51 4.00
C SER A 578 6.82 24.77 4.12
N ARG A 579 6.75 25.70 3.17
CA ARG A 579 7.70 26.82 3.05
C ARG A 579 7.79 27.69 4.31
N GLU A 580 6.68 27.83 5.03
CA GLU A 580 6.65 28.65 6.24
C GLU A 580 7.30 27.98 7.46
N ARG A 581 7.60 26.70 7.42
CA ARG A 581 8.15 25.93 8.54
C ARG A 581 9.48 25.27 8.22
N LEU A 582 9.64 24.80 7.00
CA LEU A 582 10.79 24.07 6.48
C LEU A 582 11.40 24.83 5.28
N PRO A 583 12.20 25.85 5.52
CA PRO A 583 12.67 26.73 4.43
C PRO A 583 13.72 26.10 3.52
N ARG A 584 14.31 24.95 3.90
CA ARG A 584 15.41 24.31 3.14
C ARG A 584 15.20 22.81 2.92
N GLU A 585 14.52 22.12 3.80
CA GLU A 585 14.53 20.65 3.91
C GLU A 585 13.86 19.96 2.73
N LEU A 586 12.83 20.60 2.17
CA LEU A 586 12.08 20.12 1.01
C LEU A 586 12.32 21.00 -0.24
N LEU A 587 13.39 21.81 -0.23
CA LEU A 587 13.82 22.56 -1.39
C LEU A 587 14.81 21.77 -2.23
N ASP A 588 14.86 22.11 -3.52
CA ASP A 588 15.83 21.61 -4.49
C ASP A 588 15.88 20.08 -4.57
N VAL A 589 14.73 19.40 -4.28
CA VAL A 589 14.61 17.96 -4.50
C VAL A 589 14.60 17.70 -6.01
N ASP A 590 15.50 16.82 -6.46
CA ASP A 590 15.67 16.47 -7.86
C ASP A 590 15.46 14.96 -8.07
N GLN A 591 14.63 14.60 -9.03
CA GLN A 591 14.39 13.20 -9.43
C GLN A 591 15.66 12.47 -9.92
N ARG A 592 16.74 13.19 -10.25
CA ARG A 592 18.01 12.56 -10.63
C ARG A 592 18.72 11.94 -9.43
N ASP A 593 18.54 12.54 -8.25
CA ASP A 593 19.21 12.15 -7.02
C ASP A 593 18.31 11.29 -6.12
N TYR A 594 17.00 11.46 -6.24
CA TYR A 594 16.00 10.82 -5.38
C TYR A 594 14.88 10.17 -6.15
N THR A 595 14.36 9.04 -5.67
CA THR A 595 13.01 8.56 -5.95
C THR A 595 12.08 9.20 -4.93
N VAL A 596 11.04 9.86 -5.40
CA VAL A 596 10.13 10.64 -4.54
C VAL A 596 8.74 10.03 -4.57
N CYS A 597 8.30 9.50 -3.44
CA CYS A 597 6.98 8.91 -3.28
C CYS A 597 6.19 9.67 -2.21
N LEU A 598 4.96 10.04 -2.54
CA LEU A 598 3.99 10.57 -1.59
C LEU A 598 2.83 9.60 -1.46
N GLU A 599 2.45 9.28 -0.21
CA GLU A 599 1.30 8.45 0.06
C GLU A 599 0.44 8.96 1.22
N TRP A 600 -0.87 8.95 1.02
CA TRP A 600 -1.82 9.29 2.07
C TRP A 600 -2.10 8.09 2.96
N ASP A 601 -1.82 8.24 4.25
CA ASP A 601 -2.19 7.24 5.26
C ASP A 601 -3.58 7.56 5.84
N MET A 602 -4.56 6.72 5.47
CA MET A 602 -5.94 6.85 5.95
C MET A 602 -6.07 6.60 7.46
N ARG A 603 -5.23 5.72 8.02
CA ARG A 603 -5.28 5.31 9.41
C ARG A 603 -4.74 6.41 10.33
N HIS A 604 -3.62 7.01 9.96
CA HIS A 604 -2.96 8.07 10.73
C HIS A 604 -3.34 9.49 10.27
N ARG A 605 -4.10 9.62 9.18
CA ARG A 605 -4.61 10.89 8.63
C ARG A 605 -3.51 11.90 8.33
N GLY A 606 -2.60 11.52 7.47
CA GLY A 606 -1.52 12.38 7.02
C GLY A 606 -0.89 11.86 5.75
N VAL A 607 0.16 12.50 5.30
CA VAL A 607 0.91 12.09 4.12
C VAL A 607 2.36 11.77 4.47
N HIS A 608 2.82 10.62 4.03
CA HIS A 608 4.23 10.28 4.01
C HIS A 608 4.89 10.93 2.79
N ILE A 609 6.07 11.47 2.97
CA ILE A 609 6.90 12.06 1.93
C ILE A 609 8.25 11.34 2.01
N TYR A 610 8.47 10.43 1.08
CA TYR A 610 9.69 9.63 1.00
C TYR A 610 10.64 10.25 -0.02
N LEU A 611 11.91 10.38 0.38
CA LEU A 611 12.99 10.93 -0.42
C LEU A 611 14.12 9.89 -0.45
N THR A 612 13.93 8.81 -1.21
CA THR A 612 14.87 7.69 -1.26
C THR A 612 16.05 8.03 -2.16
N PRO A 613 17.29 8.15 -1.61
CA PRO A 613 18.47 8.46 -2.41
C PRO A 613 18.83 7.32 -3.37
N LYS A 614 19.11 7.65 -4.63
CA LYS A 614 19.51 6.66 -5.66
C LYS A 614 20.94 6.17 -5.49
N ASP A 615 21.74 6.78 -4.63
CA ASP A 615 23.10 6.34 -4.30
C ASP A 615 23.15 5.27 -3.19
N GLY A 616 22.02 4.82 -2.69
CA GLY A 616 21.92 3.83 -1.62
C GLY A 616 22.23 4.36 -0.22
N SER A 617 22.37 5.66 -0.05
CA SER A 617 22.49 6.29 1.27
C SER A 617 21.13 6.38 1.96
N VAL A 618 21.14 6.74 3.24
CA VAL A 618 19.90 6.97 4.02
C VAL A 618 19.69 8.45 4.19
N ARG A 619 18.46 8.92 3.97
CA ARG A 619 18.05 10.30 4.18
C ARG A 619 16.84 10.38 5.11
N GLU A 620 16.62 11.55 5.73
CA GLU A 620 15.40 11.88 6.45
C GLU A 620 14.21 11.95 5.48
N ASP A 621 13.16 11.18 5.78
CA ASP A 621 11.85 11.27 5.19
C ASP A 621 10.94 12.15 6.05
N TRP A 622 9.76 12.52 5.54
CA TRP A 622 8.87 13.43 6.22
C TRP A 622 7.47 12.87 6.36
N TRP A 623 6.89 13.13 7.52
CA TRP A 623 5.47 12.94 7.78
C TRP A 623 4.78 14.30 7.94
N TYR A 624 3.75 14.55 7.17
CA TYR A 624 2.87 15.69 7.34
C TYR A 624 1.57 15.23 7.99
N ASP A 625 1.37 15.59 9.25
CA ASP A 625 0.16 15.32 10.01
C ASP A 625 -0.93 16.32 9.62
N TRP A 626 -2.03 15.80 9.08
CA TRP A 626 -3.12 16.64 8.59
C TRP A 626 -3.90 17.32 9.71
N ALA A 627 -4.11 16.65 10.84
CA ALA A 627 -4.91 17.18 11.95
C ALA A 627 -4.22 18.36 12.65
N THR A 628 -2.92 18.26 12.86
CA THR A 628 -2.11 19.30 13.52
C THR A 628 -1.42 20.24 12.54
N GLN A 629 -1.51 19.93 11.23
CA GLN A 629 -0.80 20.64 10.15
C GLN A 629 0.71 20.78 10.47
N SER A 630 1.32 19.70 10.91
CA SER A 630 2.69 19.68 11.41
C SER A 630 3.57 18.70 10.65
N PHE A 631 4.86 19.05 10.53
CA PHE A 631 5.88 18.22 9.90
C PHE A 631 6.71 17.49 10.96
N TRP A 632 7.03 16.23 10.67
CA TRP A 632 7.84 15.35 11.51
C TRP A 632 8.83 14.59 10.64
N THR A 633 10.02 14.33 11.15
CA THR A 633 11.02 13.57 10.41
C THR A 633 10.94 12.09 10.74
N ASP A 634 11.09 11.28 9.72
CA ASP A 634 11.32 9.84 9.83
C ASP A 634 12.72 9.51 9.33
N LEU A 635 13.41 8.66 10.04
CA LEU A 635 14.71 8.16 9.63
C LEU A 635 14.72 6.65 9.83
N PHE A 636 14.93 5.93 8.75
CA PHE A 636 15.10 4.48 8.79
C PHE A 636 16.55 4.11 9.09
N ALA A 637 16.74 3.01 9.80
CA ALA A 637 18.09 2.58 10.20
C ALA A 637 18.90 2.00 9.04
N THR A 638 18.25 1.57 7.97
CA THR A 638 18.85 0.97 6.78
C THR A 638 18.25 1.53 5.50
N ALA A 639 19.05 1.65 4.44
CA ALA A 639 18.58 2.05 3.11
C ALA A 639 17.52 1.08 2.56
N ASN A 640 17.62 -0.20 2.87
CA ASN A 640 16.64 -1.22 2.43
C ASN A 640 15.21 -0.96 2.92
N HIS A 641 15.04 -0.16 3.96
CA HIS A 641 13.74 0.21 4.49
C HIS A 641 13.16 1.49 3.86
N GLN A 642 13.96 2.27 3.15
CA GLN A 642 13.45 3.40 2.37
C GLN A 642 12.74 2.86 1.13
N PRO A 643 11.51 3.30 0.85
CA PRO A 643 10.73 2.74 -0.24
C PRO A 643 11.13 3.30 -1.59
N HIS A 644 11.27 2.42 -2.58
CA HIS A 644 11.41 2.76 -3.99
C HIS A 644 10.06 2.85 -4.71
N ALA A 645 9.03 2.22 -4.15
CA ALA A 645 7.64 2.34 -4.58
C ALA A 645 6.70 2.30 -3.38
N THR A 646 5.58 3.00 -3.46
CA THR A 646 4.56 3.04 -2.40
C THR A 646 3.16 2.86 -2.97
N LEU A 647 2.24 2.36 -2.15
CA LEU A 647 0.85 2.21 -2.52
C LEU A 647 -0.07 2.33 -1.31
N ALA A 648 -1.05 3.23 -1.34
CA ALA A 648 -2.16 3.23 -0.40
C ALA A 648 -3.18 2.15 -0.79
N PHE A 649 -2.95 0.93 -0.31
CA PHE A 649 -3.78 -0.22 -0.65
C PHE A 649 -5.12 -0.18 0.09
N LYS A 650 -6.20 -0.37 -0.66
CA LYS A 650 -7.58 -0.44 -0.17
C LYS A 650 -8.07 -1.88 -0.28
N SER A 651 -7.86 -2.65 0.77
CA SER A 651 -8.36 -4.01 0.88
C SER A 651 -9.86 -4.05 1.20
N ARG A 652 -10.49 -5.21 0.98
CA ARG A 652 -11.81 -5.51 1.55
C ARG A 652 -11.76 -5.62 3.07
N ASP A 653 -10.65 -6.14 3.59
CA ASP A 653 -10.39 -6.17 5.03
C ASP A 653 -9.88 -4.79 5.48
N PRO A 654 -10.60 -4.09 6.37
CA PRO A 654 -10.15 -2.80 6.89
C PRO A 654 -8.78 -2.85 7.58
N GLU A 655 -8.42 -3.98 8.19
CA GLU A 655 -7.11 -4.14 8.84
C GLU A 655 -5.96 -4.27 7.84
N ALA A 656 -6.24 -4.79 6.65
CA ALA A 656 -5.28 -4.89 5.56
C ALA A 656 -5.21 -3.62 4.69
N SER A 657 -6.12 -2.64 4.91
CA SER A 657 -6.05 -1.34 4.24
C SER A 657 -4.99 -0.47 4.90
N CYS A 658 -3.86 -0.28 4.22
CA CYS A 658 -2.67 0.39 4.76
C CYS A 658 -1.79 0.95 3.64
N VAL A 659 -0.79 1.73 4.02
CA VAL A 659 0.30 2.11 3.12
C VAL A 659 1.30 0.96 3.04
N LEU A 660 1.56 0.52 1.81
CA LEU A 660 2.56 -0.48 1.48
C LEU A 660 3.84 0.22 1.01
N LEU A 661 4.98 -0.34 1.39
CA LEU A 661 6.31 0.17 1.11
C LEU A 661 7.13 -0.91 0.40
N GLY A 662 7.55 -0.65 -0.82
CA GLY A 662 8.45 -1.52 -1.58
C GLY A 662 9.90 -1.18 -1.25
N GLY A 663 10.58 -2.05 -0.52
CA GLY A 663 11.95 -1.82 -0.06
C GLY A 663 13.02 -2.12 -1.11
N GLY A 664 14.25 -1.66 -0.82
CA GLY A 664 15.45 -1.92 -1.63
C GLY A 664 16.04 -3.33 -1.46
N ASP A 665 15.34 -4.22 -0.78
CA ASP A 665 15.73 -5.60 -0.54
C ASP A 665 14.71 -6.63 -1.05
N GLY A 666 13.77 -6.20 -1.88
CA GLY A 666 12.74 -7.05 -2.46
C GLY A 666 11.59 -7.41 -1.50
N TYR A 667 11.53 -6.82 -0.32
CA TYR A 667 10.40 -7.02 0.57
C TYR A 667 9.40 -5.88 0.51
N VAL A 668 8.11 -6.23 0.53
CA VAL A 668 7.02 -5.27 0.69
C VAL A 668 6.63 -5.23 2.17
N ARG A 669 6.58 -4.02 2.73
CA ARG A 669 6.32 -3.77 4.15
C ARG A 669 5.05 -2.94 4.34
N ARG A 670 4.49 -2.97 5.55
CA ARG A 670 3.31 -2.18 5.94
C ARG A 670 3.45 -1.65 7.35
N TYR A 671 2.97 -0.45 7.60
CA TYR A 671 2.88 0.08 8.96
C TYR A 671 1.87 -0.68 9.80
N ARG A 672 2.24 -0.90 11.06
CA ARG A 672 1.35 -1.52 12.07
C ARG A 672 1.41 -0.73 13.36
N ASP A 673 0.25 -0.34 13.90
CA ASP A 673 0.14 0.43 15.15
C ASP A 673 0.83 -0.26 16.35
N ARG A 674 0.91 -1.59 16.33
CA ARG A 674 1.54 -2.39 17.38
C ARG A 674 2.98 -2.80 17.07
N ALA A 675 3.50 -2.48 15.90
CA ALA A 675 4.91 -2.73 15.60
C ALA A 675 5.77 -1.69 16.32
N GLU A 676 6.68 -2.16 17.12
CA GLU A 676 7.61 -1.34 17.91
C GLU A 676 8.99 -1.24 17.27
N THR A 677 9.22 -1.98 16.17
CA THR A 677 10.46 -2.03 15.38
C THR A 677 10.16 -1.88 13.89
N ASP A 678 11.16 -1.56 13.11
CA ASP A 678 11.11 -1.56 11.64
C ASP A 678 11.58 -2.91 11.12
N ASP A 679 10.63 -3.86 10.88
CA ASP A 679 10.93 -5.23 10.42
C ASP A 679 12.03 -5.90 11.25
N GLY A 680 11.93 -5.79 12.59
CA GLY A 680 12.91 -6.30 13.54
C GLY A 680 14.11 -5.38 13.79
N THR A 681 14.24 -4.26 13.07
CA THR A 681 15.28 -3.25 13.30
C THR A 681 14.81 -2.23 14.31
N GLU A 682 15.66 -1.89 15.26
CA GLU A 682 15.37 -0.94 16.33
C GLU A 682 15.12 0.48 15.79
N ILE A 683 14.13 1.19 16.37
CA ILE A 683 13.79 2.56 16.02
C ILE A 683 14.38 3.52 17.06
N THR A 684 15.34 4.34 16.66
CA THR A 684 15.77 5.48 17.47
C THR A 684 14.81 6.64 17.28
N SER A 685 14.20 7.09 18.37
CA SER A 685 13.23 8.18 18.35
C SER A 685 13.51 9.24 19.41
N TYR A 686 13.42 10.50 19.05
CA TYR A 686 13.61 11.60 19.99
C TYR A 686 12.87 12.88 19.58
N VAL A 687 12.69 13.78 20.55
CA VAL A 687 12.17 15.12 20.34
C VAL A 687 12.92 16.12 21.20
N LEU A 688 13.22 17.30 20.65
CA LEU A 688 13.77 18.44 21.38
C LEU A 688 12.62 19.34 21.86
N LEU A 689 12.59 19.62 23.14
CA LEU A 689 11.62 20.53 23.77
C LEU A 689 12.34 21.83 24.12
N GLY A 690 12.13 22.85 23.34
CA GLY A 690 12.86 24.11 23.37
C GLY A 690 13.59 24.38 22.06
N PRO A 691 14.58 25.29 22.01
CA PRO A 691 15.18 26.04 23.13
C PRO A 691 14.22 27.02 23.80
N MET A 692 14.41 27.27 25.09
CA MET A 692 13.58 28.19 25.84
C MET A 692 14.34 28.94 26.89
N MET A 693 14.09 30.26 26.98
CA MET A 693 14.54 31.11 28.09
C MET A 693 13.56 30.86 29.25
N LEU A 694 13.99 30.06 30.25
CA LEU A 694 13.05 29.60 31.26
C LEU A 694 12.74 30.67 32.33
N TRP A 695 13.61 31.59 32.58
CA TRP A 695 13.37 32.61 33.60
C TRP A 695 13.03 33.97 32.98
N ASP A 696 14.01 34.73 32.54
CA ASP A 696 13.92 35.98 31.78
C ASP A 696 15.26 36.22 31.04
N ASP A 697 15.31 37.25 30.19
CA ASP A 697 16.47 37.52 29.36
C ASP A 697 17.66 38.15 30.13
N LEU A 698 17.45 38.48 31.39
CA LEU A 698 18.44 39.19 32.23
C LEU A 698 19.02 38.30 33.35
N HIS A 699 18.36 37.18 33.67
CA HIS A 699 18.77 36.35 34.78
C HIS A 699 18.86 34.89 34.40
N ASP A 700 19.86 34.22 34.91
CA ASP A 700 19.96 32.79 34.86
C ASP A 700 18.80 32.12 35.65
N GLY A 701 18.33 31.01 35.14
CA GLY A 701 17.46 30.11 35.88
C GLY A 701 18.25 28.97 36.51
N LEU A 702 17.83 28.48 37.63
CA LEU A 702 18.28 27.20 38.23
C LEU A 702 17.13 26.19 38.15
N LEU A 703 17.31 25.15 37.35
CA LEU A 703 16.37 24.02 37.26
C LEU A 703 16.49 23.19 38.53
N GLN A 704 15.51 23.30 39.43
CA GLN A 704 15.52 22.62 40.73
C GLN A 704 14.91 21.22 40.70
N GLN A 705 13.82 21.09 39.98
CA GLN A 705 13.03 19.85 39.93
C GLN A 705 12.41 19.68 38.56
N CYS A 706 12.32 18.43 38.15
CA CYS A 706 11.60 18.00 36.99
C CYS A 706 10.76 16.78 37.34
N ASP A 707 9.46 16.82 37.05
CA ASP A 707 8.51 15.74 37.18
C ASP A 707 7.96 15.43 35.74
N ALA A 708 7.97 14.18 35.35
CA ALA A 708 7.48 13.75 34.05
C ALA A 708 6.56 12.54 34.18
N THR A 709 5.57 12.50 33.31
CA THR A 709 4.66 11.35 33.18
C THR A 709 4.71 10.87 31.74
N LEU A 710 4.96 9.59 31.56
CA LEU A 710 4.95 8.89 30.27
C LEU A 710 3.72 7.99 30.18
N GLY A 711 3.39 7.52 28.98
CA GLY A 711 2.34 6.52 28.79
C GLY A 711 2.61 5.26 29.59
N ALA A 712 1.57 4.70 30.23
CA ALA A 712 1.70 3.58 31.15
C ALA A 712 2.12 2.27 30.47
N GLN A 713 1.85 2.13 29.17
CA GLN A 713 2.18 0.94 28.37
C GLN A 713 3.46 1.10 27.56
N GLY A 714 4.10 2.27 27.59
CA GLY A 714 5.28 2.57 26.79
C GLY A 714 6.59 2.07 27.40
N GLY A 715 7.63 2.06 26.57
CA GLY A 715 9.03 1.82 26.97
C GLY A 715 9.63 2.98 27.79
N GLN A 716 10.86 2.76 28.23
CA GLN A 716 11.62 3.78 28.97
C GLN A 716 12.13 4.89 28.04
N VAL A 717 12.25 6.09 28.60
CA VAL A 717 12.71 7.29 27.89
C VAL A 717 13.86 7.95 28.68
N THR A 718 14.93 8.30 27.99
CA THR A 718 16.00 9.12 28.54
C THR A 718 15.65 10.60 28.38
N LEU A 719 15.56 11.31 29.48
CA LEU A 719 15.44 12.76 29.52
C LEU A 719 16.83 13.39 29.67
N GLY A 720 17.30 14.07 28.63
CA GLY A 720 18.52 14.88 28.64
C GLY A 720 18.20 16.34 28.89
N VAL A 721 19.03 17.03 29.71
CA VAL A 721 18.98 18.47 29.95
C VAL A 721 20.20 19.13 29.34
N TYR A 722 19.97 20.07 28.45
CA TYR A 722 20.98 20.88 27.80
C TYR A 722 20.85 22.31 28.28
N VAL A 723 21.97 23.00 28.46
CA VAL A 723 22.01 24.34 29.02
C VAL A 723 23.14 25.17 28.39
N ALA A 724 22.82 26.40 28.04
CA ALA A 724 23.79 27.37 27.55
C ALA A 724 23.43 28.79 28.00
N SER A 725 24.25 29.75 27.62
CA SER A 725 23.99 31.18 27.82
C SER A 725 23.01 31.77 26.78
N THR A 726 22.90 31.14 25.61
CA THR A 726 22.03 31.60 24.51
C THR A 726 21.16 30.44 23.98
N ALA A 727 20.04 30.76 23.35
CA ALA A 727 19.16 29.79 22.71
C ALA A 727 19.86 29.06 21.55
N GLU A 728 20.71 29.73 20.79
CA GLU A 728 21.51 29.10 19.73
C GLU A 728 22.55 28.16 20.30
N GLY A 729 23.27 28.59 21.32
CA GLY A 729 24.31 27.79 21.97
C GLY A 729 23.78 26.52 22.65
N VAL A 730 22.50 26.48 23.08
CA VAL A 730 21.95 25.31 23.73
C VAL A 730 21.68 24.18 22.75
N VAL A 731 21.43 24.50 21.48
CA VAL A 731 21.15 23.48 20.43
C VAL A 731 22.40 22.65 20.13
N THR A 732 23.56 23.28 20.17
CA THR A 732 24.88 22.64 19.96
C THR A 732 25.58 22.23 21.25
N ALA A 733 24.97 22.48 22.42
CA ALA A 733 25.55 22.17 23.71
C ALA A 733 25.62 20.65 23.94
N THR A 734 26.58 20.22 24.73
CA THR A 734 26.61 18.85 25.24
C THR A 734 25.57 18.65 26.35
N VAL A 735 25.03 17.43 26.46
CA VAL A 735 24.11 17.10 27.52
C VAL A 735 24.73 17.36 28.91
N ARG A 736 24.04 18.12 29.74
CA ARG A 736 24.54 18.45 31.09
C ARG A 736 24.23 17.36 32.11
N THR A 737 23.09 16.74 32.00
CA THR A 737 22.67 15.64 32.87
C THR A 737 21.53 14.87 32.20
N THR A 738 21.41 13.61 32.54
CA THR A 738 20.39 12.70 32.01
C THR A 738 19.64 11.99 33.13
N LYS A 739 18.44 11.52 32.84
CA LYS A 739 17.64 10.68 33.72
C LYS A 739 16.79 9.74 32.86
N THR A 740 16.91 8.45 33.10
CA THR A 740 15.97 7.46 32.54
C THR A 740 14.65 7.53 33.28
N LEU A 741 13.57 7.71 32.52
CA LEU A 741 12.19 7.75 32.98
C LEU A 741 11.54 6.41 32.64
N SER A 742 10.82 5.85 33.58
CA SER A 742 10.02 4.64 33.38
C SER A 742 8.60 5.01 32.90
N ALA A 743 7.89 4.04 32.35
CA ALA A 743 6.47 4.18 32.05
C ALA A 743 5.68 4.68 33.28
N GLY A 744 4.66 5.51 33.02
CA GLY A 744 3.87 6.14 34.07
C GLY A 744 4.55 7.34 34.73
N ARG A 745 4.28 7.59 36.00
CA ARG A 745 4.67 8.82 36.70
C ARG A 745 6.09 8.73 37.29
N ASN A 746 6.95 9.67 36.89
CA ASN A 746 8.31 9.85 37.36
C ASN A 746 8.38 11.13 38.22
N ASN A 747 8.54 10.95 39.52
CA ASN A 747 8.54 12.05 40.49
C ASN A 747 9.94 12.52 40.83
N THR A 748 10.06 13.82 41.09
CA THR A 748 11.10 14.45 41.89
C THR A 748 12.54 14.21 41.45
N TRP A 749 12.81 14.30 40.13
CA TRP A 749 14.21 14.48 39.70
C TRP A 749 14.71 15.90 40.00
N ARG A 750 15.88 16.03 40.58
CA ARG A 750 16.46 17.31 40.98
C ARG A 750 17.81 17.52 40.33
N PRO A 751 17.84 17.92 39.06
CA PRO A 751 19.08 18.07 38.29
C PRO A 751 19.99 19.18 38.82
N ARG A 752 19.44 20.24 39.39
CA ARG A 752 20.16 21.42 39.93
C ARG A 752 21.12 22.04 38.92
N VAL A 753 20.70 22.25 37.72
CA VAL A 753 21.45 22.79 36.60
C VAL A 753 21.07 24.26 36.39
N GLY A 754 22.03 25.14 36.29
CA GLY A 754 21.83 26.58 36.03
C GLY A 754 22.26 27.02 34.66
N GLY A 755 21.54 27.99 34.08
CA GLY A 755 21.83 28.64 32.80
C GLY A 755 20.71 29.55 32.34
N ALA A 756 20.93 30.28 31.27
CA ALA A 756 19.94 31.18 30.69
C ALA A 756 18.96 30.43 29.76
N ALA A 757 19.50 29.69 28.82
CA ALA A 757 18.73 28.89 27.86
C ALA A 757 18.75 27.39 28.23
N TYR A 758 17.62 26.75 28.07
CA TYR A 758 17.42 25.31 28.32
C TYR A 758 16.80 24.64 27.11
N MET A 759 17.20 23.39 26.91
CA MET A 759 16.57 22.45 25.99
C MET A 759 16.48 21.10 26.66
N PHE A 760 15.39 20.40 26.45
CA PHE A 760 15.18 19.04 26.94
C PHE A 760 15.10 18.10 25.75
N ARG A 761 15.85 17.00 25.77
CA ARG A 761 15.71 15.91 24.78
C ARG A 761 15.05 14.72 25.45
N LEU A 762 13.94 14.31 24.91
CA LEU A 762 13.32 13.03 25.23
C LEU A 762 13.70 12.06 24.11
N GLU A 763 14.34 10.98 24.49
CA GLU A 763 14.83 9.94 23.58
C GLU A 763 14.49 8.57 24.14
N ASN A 764 14.02 7.63 23.29
CA ASN A 764 13.79 6.29 23.79
C ASN A 764 15.06 5.66 24.38
N ALA A 765 14.93 5.01 25.53
CA ALA A 765 16.01 4.26 26.18
C ALA A 765 15.98 2.78 25.78
N GLU A 766 14.83 2.30 25.33
CA GLU A 766 14.55 0.98 24.79
C GLU A 766 14.15 1.19 23.33
N THR A 767 15.04 0.85 22.42
CA THR A 767 14.89 1.15 20.98
C THR A 767 13.95 0.18 20.27
N ASP A 768 13.63 -0.92 20.93
CA ASP A 768 12.67 -1.95 20.53
C ASP A 768 11.27 -1.74 21.11
N ARG A 769 11.01 -0.57 21.74
CA ARG A 769 9.74 -0.25 22.38
C ARG A 769 9.21 1.13 22.02
N ALA A 770 7.92 1.17 21.70
CA ALA A 770 7.19 2.43 21.53
C ALA A 770 7.01 3.16 22.88
N TRP A 771 6.98 4.48 22.84
CA TRP A 771 6.77 5.31 24.02
C TRP A 771 5.80 6.46 23.73
N ALA A 772 5.18 6.99 24.78
CA ALA A 772 4.32 8.17 24.66
C ALA A 772 4.58 9.15 25.82
N PHE A 773 4.47 10.42 25.47
CA PHE A 773 4.54 11.54 26.41
C PHE A 773 3.14 11.82 26.97
N GLU A 774 3.04 12.18 28.25
CA GLU A 774 1.79 12.62 28.85
C GLU A 774 1.90 14.04 29.37
N ASN A 775 2.92 14.30 30.20
CA ASN A 775 3.11 15.61 30.82
C ASN A 775 4.53 15.76 31.39
N MET A 776 5.06 16.96 31.37
CA MET A 776 6.28 17.32 32.07
C MET A 776 6.14 18.68 32.75
N ALA A 777 6.60 18.77 33.98
CA ALA A 777 6.61 20.00 34.76
C ALA A 777 7.98 20.24 35.37
N VAL A 778 8.46 21.46 35.31
CA VAL A 778 9.75 21.87 35.88
C VAL A 778 9.56 22.98 36.91
N VAL A 779 10.40 22.98 37.96
CA VAL A 779 10.44 24.04 38.95
C VAL A 779 11.75 24.79 38.80
N LEU A 780 11.65 26.06 38.53
CA LEU A 780 12.78 26.98 38.35
C LEU A 780 12.92 27.86 39.59
N LYS A 781 14.16 28.20 39.88
CA LYS A 781 14.55 29.22 40.84
C LYS A 781 15.38 30.29 40.13
N GLN A 782 15.18 31.54 40.43
CA GLN A 782 15.98 32.62 39.91
C GLN A 782 17.43 32.45 40.32
N GLY A 783 18.33 32.51 39.35
CA GLY A 783 19.77 32.54 39.55
C GLY A 783 20.33 33.96 39.67
N GLY A 784 21.59 34.12 39.41
CA GLY A 784 22.25 35.45 39.32
C GLY A 784 21.82 36.24 38.07
N ARG A 785 22.11 37.52 38.06
CA ARG A 785 22.00 38.33 36.85
C ARG A 785 23.07 37.86 35.86
N HIS A 786 22.68 37.76 34.58
CA HIS A 786 23.64 37.46 33.53
C HIS A 786 24.83 38.43 33.62
N ARG A 787 26.03 37.91 33.75
CA ARG A 787 27.27 38.66 33.63
C ARG A 787 27.92 38.24 32.30
N GLU A 788 28.32 39.21 31.53
CA GLU A 788 29.13 39.00 30.36
C GLU A 788 30.41 38.19 30.67
#